data_e126e08ce87f9c405ef172e981049be3
#
_entry.id   e126e08ce87f9c405ef172e981049be3
#
_cell.length_a   1.000
_cell.length_b   1.000
_cell.length_c   1.000
_cell.angle_alpha   90.00
_cell.angle_beta   90.00
_cell.angle_gamma   90.00
#
_symmetry.space_group_name_H-M   'P 1'
#
loop_
_entity.id
_entity.type
_entity.pdbx_description
1 polymer ?
#
loop_
_entity_poly.entity_id
_entity_poly.type
_entity_poly.pdbx_seq_one_letter_code
_entity_poly.pdbx_strand_id
1 'polypeptide(L)'
;MSREEYLEERFSLVTDRIFEIKDEEKLPEQFLGYFKKTADFLEYLIRLHGKIQDGWLKTASLEELRKNNERLYQDILPEHYETSYANPAYAEKLLGKEFGPLICFLEAEIRGLIVFVYENRLFDMTVILELFVQIYNLLEESPVSAEEVRESLYWYVSDYSEEMVSRRIREAVDPDLDFAVKIIENSDLSDVRYLYQFGEYVTQNEEEMAKFLSEFSQEEIDKMARTFSEGYRIGFVVGKKDLSKKKTVNIRYQLGFERMVKSAVGQFAKMGLRPTIYRSAVHAVNRNGQNRIGYYGAVPNRQYDYDHKEDNALFFNQEFVCRKLRVMQVAYEQVKELANTHAGPAVIETFGEEPFEPETKAEAWSLNPHQQKLKVTYSNEAGQIVNRYIIGEERSFTIIAYPVCEIGADFREIFKETVRLNNLDYHLYQNIQQTMIDVLDKGDSVHIKGKGANETDLRIMLHTLKNSEKETNFENCVADVNIPVGEVFTSPKLEGTNGVLHVSGVYLSGLYYKNLKICLEDGKTTQYSCENFETADENKSYIESNILYHHEFLPIGEFAIGTNTTAYRMGRKYGIEAKLPILIAEKTGPHFALGDTCYSWSEDTAVYNPDGKEIIARDNEISLLRKEDAGKAYFGCHTDITIPYEEIEFIRVEKEGREIASIIENGRFSLVGTEELNRVLDETC
;
A
#
# COMPACT_ATOMS: atom_id res chain seq x y z
N MET A 1 11.17 14.05 -39.59
CA MET A 1 10.38 13.04 -38.85
C MET A 1 10.18 13.56 -37.44
N SER A 2 8.97 13.72 -36.97
CA SER A 2 8.69 14.10 -35.59
C SER A 2 9.06 12.94 -34.64
N ARG A 3 9.14 13.20 -33.31
CA ARG A 3 9.36 12.14 -32.31
C ARG A 3 8.23 11.09 -32.36
N GLU A 4 7.03 11.52 -32.65
CA GLU A 4 5.84 10.66 -32.73
C GLU A 4 5.89 9.77 -33.99
N GLU A 5 6.15 10.33 -35.18
CA GLU A 5 6.35 9.55 -36.41
C GLU A 5 7.47 8.51 -36.28
N TYR A 6 8.56 8.85 -35.60
CA TYR A 6 9.65 7.91 -35.34
C TYR A 6 9.23 6.76 -34.41
N LEU A 7 8.41 7.06 -33.40
CA LEU A 7 7.90 6.03 -32.50
C LEU A 7 6.92 5.10 -33.19
N GLU A 8 6.03 5.63 -34.04
CA GLU A 8 5.09 4.85 -34.85
C GLU A 8 5.82 3.92 -35.82
N GLU A 9 6.90 4.38 -36.44
CA GLU A 9 7.74 3.54 -37.31
C GLU A 9 8.41 2.41 -36.52
N ARG A 10 9.00 2.68 -35.35
CA ARG A 10 9.58 1.64 -34.47
C ARG A 10 8.53 0.62 -34.07
N PHE A 11 7.34 1.08 -33.65
CA PHE A 11 6.23 0.20 -33.26
C PHE A 11 5.81 -0.71 -34.41
N SER A 12 5.69 -0.16 -35.64
CA SER A 12 5.35 -0.97 -36.82
C SER A 12 6.39 -2.04 -37.10
N LEU A 13 7.70 -1.68 -37.11
CA LEU A 13 8.79 -2.60 -37.38
C LEU A 13 8.87 -3.73 -36.35
N VAL A 14 8.76 -3.40 -35.07
CA VAL A 14 8.80 -4.42 -34.01
C VAL A 14 7.58 -5.33 -34.04
N THR A 15 6.42 -4.79 -34.39
CA THR A 15 5.18 -5.55 -34.56
C THR A 15 5.32 -6.59 -35.68
N ASP A 16 5.82 -6.18 -36.85
CA ASP A 16 6.05 -7.08 -37.97
C ASP A 16 7.02 -8.22 -37.58
N ARG A 17 8.07 -7.89 -36.83
CA ARG A 17 9.05 -8.88 -36.34
C ARG A 17 8.42 -9.87 -35.34
N ILE A 18 7.55 -9.42 -34.44
CA ILE A 18 6.84 -10.32 -33.50
C ILE A 18 5.98 -11.35 -34.26
N PHE A 19 5.31 -10.94 -35.34
CA PHE A 19 4.48 -11.83 -36.14
C PHE A 19 5.30 -12.91 -36.87
N GLU A 20 6.55 -12.61 -37.24
CA GLU A 20 7.48 -13.59 -37.84
C GLU A 20 7.99 -14.59 -36.81
N ILE A 21 8.41 -14.12 -35.60
CA ILE A 21 8.99 -14.94 -34.52
C ILE A 21 8.09 -16.13 -34.16
N LYS A 22 6.80 -15.94 -34.16
CA LYS A 22 5.81 -16.98 -33.85
C LYS A 22 6.00 -18.27 -34.65
N ASP A 23 6.34 -18.16 -35.94
CA ASP A 23 6.45 -19.27 -36.88
C ASP A 23 7.91 -19.75 -37.04
N GLU A 24 8.88 -19.10 -36.39
CA GLU A 24 10.30 -19.46 -36.47
C GLU A 24 10.69 -20.63 -35.56
N GLU A 25 11.68 -21.42 -35.99
CA GLU A 25 12.29 -22.54 -35.24
C GLU A 25 13.80 -22.40 -35.17
N LYS A 26 14.28 -21.15 -35.00
CA LYS A 26 15.73 -20.85 -35.00
C LYS A 26 16.40 -21.01 -33.65
N LEU A 27 15.62 -20.95 -32.57
CA LEU A 27 16.15 -21.03 -31.21
C LEU A 27 16.50 -22.45 -30.79
N PRO A 28 17.41 -22.63 -29.82
CA PRO A 28 17.57 -23.88 -29.09
C PRO A 28 16.25 -24.39 -28.53
N GLU A 29 16.02 -25.69 -28.56
CA GLU A 29 14.76 -26.37 -28.23
C GLU A 29 14.16 -25.90 -26.89
N GLN A 30 15.04 -25.70 -25.89
CA GLN A 30 14.61 -25.26 -24.55
C GLN A 30 13.90 -23.88 -24.52
N PHE A 31 14.17 -22.99 -25.48
CA PHE A 31 13.57 -21.64 -25.52
C PHE A 31 12.37 -21.54 -26.46
N LEU A 32 12.23 -22.45 -27.43
CA LEU A 32 11.17 -22.41 -28.42
C LEU A 32 9.77 -22.33 -27.83
N GLY A 33 9.52 -23.12 -26.77
CA GLY A 33 8.20 -23.14 -26.10
C GLY A 33 7.81 -21.79 -25.52
N TYR A 34 8.74 -21.13 -24.86
CA TYR A 34 8.54 -19.79 -24.29
C TYR A 34 8.24 -18.76 -25.38
N PHE A 35 9.15 -18.63 -26.36
CA PHE A 35 9.03 -17.57 -27.37
C PHE A 35 7.82 -17.73 -28.26
N LYS A 36 7.44 -18.95 -28.65
CA LYS A 36 6.20 -19.19 -29.42
C LYS A 36 4.95 -18.79 -28.61
N LYS A 37 4.86 -19.23 -27.35
CA LYS A 37 3.73 -18.91 -26.47
C LYS A 37 3.62 -17.39 -26.24
N THR A 38 4.74 -16.75 -25.96
CA THR A 38 4.77 -15.30 -25.66
C THR A 38 4.53 -14.48 -26.93
N ALA A 39 5.05 -14.86 -28.10
CA ALA A 39 4.74 -14.21 -29.37
C ALA A 39 3.24 -14.28 -29.73
N ASP A 40 2.57 -15.40 -29.47
CA ASP A 40 1.11 -15.50 -29.61
C ASP A 40 0.36 -14.53 -28.72
N PHE A 41 0.81 -14.37 -27.48
CA PHE A 41 0.23 -13.42 -26.55
C PHE A 41 0.47 -11.96 -26.95
N LEU A 42 1.68 -11.64 -27.42
CA LEU A 42 2.02 -10.32 -27.94
C LEU A 42 1.24 -9.97 -29.21
N GLU A 43 1.10 -10.90 -30.15
CA GLU A 43 0.23 -10.71 -31.31
C GLU A 43 -1.21 -10.41 -30.89
N TYR A 44 -1.71 -11.13 -29.90
CA TYR A 44 -3.05 -10.87 -29.35
C TYR A 44 -3.18 -9.46 -28.79
N LEU A 45 -2.20 -8.99 -28.00
CA LEU A 45 -2.18 -7.65 -27.44
C LEU A 45 -2.12 -6.56 -28.50
N ILE A 46 -1.29 -6.74 -29.54
CA ILE A 46 -1.17 -5.79 -30.66
C ILE A 46 -2.49 -5.68 -31.41
N ARG A 47 -3.14 -6.83 -31.71
CA ARG A 47 -4.47 -6.83 -32.36
C ARG A 47 -5.55 -6.23 -31.47
N LEU A 48 -5.49 -6.45 -30.16
CA LEU A 48 -6.40 -5.84 -29.19
C LEU A 48 -6.22 -4.31 -29.15
N HIS A 49 -4.97 -3.82 -29.18
CA HIS A 49 -4.71 -2.38 -29.28
C HIS A 49 -5.41 -1.75 -30.49
N GLY A 50 -5.26 -2.34 -31.68
CA GLY A 50 -5.96 -1.88 -32.87
C GLY A 50 -7.50 -1.85 -32.71
N LYS A 51 -8.09 -2.92 -32.16
CA LYS A 51 -9.53 -2.98 -31.87
C LYS A 51 -10.00 -1.90 -30.91
N ILE A 52 -9.22 -1.61 -29.88
CA ILE A 52 -9.53 -0.57 -28.90
C ILE A 52 -9.51 0.81 -29.57
N GLN A 53 -8.50 1.09 -30.39
CA GLN A 53 -8.42 2.34 -31.17
C GLN A 53 -9.62 2.48 -32.14
N ASP A 54 -10.12 1.39 -32.70
CA ASP A 54 -11.31 1.34 -33.53
C ASP A 54 -12.64 1.46 -32.74
N GLY A 55 -12.57 1.60 -31.40
CA GLY A 55 -13.74 1.84 -30.56
C GLY A 55 -14.47 0.59 -30.09
N TRP A 56 -13.85 -0.58 -30.16
CA TRP A 56 -14.43 -1.87 -29.74
C TRP A 56 -14.99 -1.86 -28.32
N LEU A 57 -14.31 -1.22 -27.36
CA LEU A 57 -14.77 -1.15 -25.95
C LEU A 57 -16.16 -0.52 -25.80
N LYS A 58 -16.60 0.33 -26.74
CA LYS A 58 -17.92 0.97 -26.71
C LYS A 58 -19.03 0.06 -27.22
N THR A 59 -18.68 -0.91 -28.07
CA THR A 59 -19.65 -1.75 -28.80
C THR A 59 -19.68 -3.20 -28.30
N ALA A 60 -18.64 -3.65 -27.64
CA ALA A 60 -18.53 -5.01 -27.13
C ALA A 60 -19.61 -5.34 -26.09
N SER A 61 -20.15 -6.54 -26.17
CA SER A 61 -21.02 -7.10 -25.13
C SER A 61 -20.24 -7.38 -23.83
N LEU A 62 -20.94 -7.45 -22.71
CA LEU A 62 -20.32 -7.79 -21.44
C LEU A 62 -19.62 -9.17 -21.48
N GLU A 63 -20.21 -10.15 -22.18
CA GLU A 63 -19.61 -11.47 -22.35
C GLU A 63 -18.29 -11.44 -23.12
N GLU A 64 -18.22 -10.65 -24.21
CA GLU A 64 -16.98 -10.45 -24.96
C GLU A 64 -15.89 -9.79 -24.11
N LEU A 65 -16.27 -8.77 -23.31
CA LEU A 65 -15.34 -8.09 -22.41
C LEU A 65 -14.80 -9.03 -21.32
N ARG A 66 -15.66 -9.84 -20.71
CA ARG A 66 -15.25 -10.85 -19.71
C ARG A 66 -14.30 -11.88 -20.31
N LYS A 67 -14.63 -12.45 -21.47
CA LYS A 67 -13.76 -13.42 -22.15
C LYS A 67 -12.41 -12.84 -22.54
N ASN A 68 -12.40 -11.58 -22.99
CA ASN A 68 -11.15 -10.89 -23.28
C ASN A 68 -10.32 -10.67 -21.99
N ASN A 69 -10.95 -10.24 -20.91
CA ASN A 69 -10.30 -10.00 -19.63
C ASN A 69 -9.72 -11.30 -19.05
N GLU A 70 -10.50 -12.37 -19.02
CA GLU A 70 -10.03 -13.69 -18.60
C GLU A 70 -8.81 -14.16 -19.42
N ARG A 71 -8.89 -14.06 -20.76
CA ARG A 71 -7.79 -14.44 -21.65
C ARG A 71 -6.49 -13.66 -21.35
N LEU A 72 -6.59 -12.37 -21.04
CA LEU A 72 -5.42 -11.53 -20.75
C LEU A 72 -4.67 -11.98 -19.50
N TYR A 73 -5.36 -12.49 -18.50
CA TYR A 73 -4.79 -12.84 -17.21
C TYR A 73 -4.67 -14.35 -16.98
N GLN A 74 -5.24 -15.18 -17.88
CA GLN A 74 -5.35 -16.63 -17.73
C GLN A 74 -4.05 -17.31 -17.30
N ASP A 75 -2.91 -16.93 -17.86
CA ASP A 75 -1.61 -17.58 -17.63
C ASP A 75 -1.15 -17.51 -16.17
N ILE A 76 -1.54 -16.45 -15.46
CA ILE A 76 -1.14 -16.25 -14.05
C ILE A 76 -2.24 -16.57 -13.06
N LEU A 77 -3.46 -16.92 -13.49
CA LEU A 77 -4.50 -17.36 -12.57
C LEU A 77 -4.05 -18.60 -11.79
N PRO A 78 -4.49 -18.80 -10.54
CA PRO A 78 -4.02 -19.87 -9.68
C PRO A 78 -4.02 -21.26 -10.33
N GLU A 79 -5.06 -21.57 -11.12
CA GLU A 79 -5.21 -22.84 -11.82
C GLU A 79 -4.22 -23.09 -12.98
N HIS A 80 -3.55 -22.05 -13.48
CA HIS A 80 -2.60 -22.12 -14.57
C HIS A 80 -1.17 -21.76 -14.16
N TYR A 81 -1.01 -21.11 -13.01
CA TYR A 81 0.26 -20.52 -12.57
C TYR A 81 1.40 -21.54 -12.42
N GLU A 82 1.08 -22.77 -12.01
CA GLU A 82 2.07 -23.85 -11.86
C GLU A 82 2.81 -24.21 -13.16
N THR A 83 2.25 -23.83 -14.33
CA THR A 83 2.83 -24.06 -15.65
C THR A 83 3.07 -22.78 -16.44
N SER A 84 3.09 -21.64 -15.75
CA SER A 84 3.41 -20.34 -16.31
C SER A 84 4.91 -20.06 -16.25
N TYR A 85 5.46 -19.45 -17.30
CA TYR A 85 6.83 -18.92 -17.26
C TYR A 85 7.00 -17.71 -16.32
N ALA A 86 5.90 -17.13 -15.87
CA ALA A 86 5.89 -16.14 -14.79
C ALA A 86 6.00 -16.78 -13.39
N ASN A 87 5.99 -18.13 -13.27
CA ASN A 87 6.29 -18.84 -12.04
C ASN A 87 7.80 -19.14 -11.97
N PRO A 88 8.55 -18.60 -11.00
CA PRO A 88 9.99 -18.76 -10.92
C PRO A 88 10.46 -20.20 -10.91
N ALA A 89 9.80 -21.08 -10.16
CA ALA A 89 10.14 -22.49 -10.07
C ALA A 89 9.92 -23.23 -11.41
N TYR A 90 8.84 -22.91 -12.12
CA TYR A 90 8.57 -23.50 -13.43
C TYR A 90 9.56 -23.00 -14.49
N ALA A 91 9.86 -21.71 -14.51
CA ALA A 91 10.81 -21.11 -15.43
C ALA A 91 12.22 -21.70 -15.23
N GLU A 92 12.69 -21.81 -13.98
CA GLU A 92 14.00 -22.43 -13.68
C GLU A 92 14.03 -23.92 -14.06
N LYS A 93 12.96 -24.65 -13.78
CA LYS A 93 12.85 -26.07 -14.14
C LYS A 93 13.01 -26.32 -15.65
N LEU A 94 12.45 -25.45 -16.48
CA LEU A 94 12.49 -25.63 -17.94
C LEU A 94 13.73 -25.01 -18.60
N LEU A 95 14.17 -23.86 -18.12
CA LEU A 95 15.20 -23.03 -18.76
C LEU A 95 16.54 -23.08 -18.02
N GLY A 96 16.58 -23.75 -16.87
CA GLY A 96 17.76 -23.85 -16.02
C GLY A 96 18.01 -22.61 -15.17
N LYS A 97 18.93 -22.76 -14.20
CA LYS A 97 19.22 -21.72 -13.17
C LYS A 97 19.73 -20.40 -13.73
N GLU A 98 20.38 -20.42 -14.89
CA GLU A 98 20.96 -19.22 -15.49
C GLU A 98 19.92 -18.39 -16.25
N PHE A 99 19.04 -19.05 -17.01
CA PHE A 99 18.05 -18.38 -17.87
C PHE A 99 16.67 -18.27 -17.23
N GLY A 100 16.26 -19.23 -16.39
CA GLY A 100 14.94 -19.29 -15.79
C GLY A 100 14.53 -17.98 -15.11
N PRO A 101 15.32 -17.45 -14.15
CA PRO A 101 15.00 -16.19 -13.47
C PRO A 101 14.96 -14.97 -14.40
N LEU A 102 15.80 -14.96 -15.47
CA LEU A 102 15.84 -13.85 -16.43
C LEU A 102 14.60 -13.83 -17.33
N ILE A 103 14.20 -15.00 -17.81
CA ILE A 103 12.99 -15.12 -18.64
C ILE A 103 11.72 -14.92 -17.80
N CYS A 104 11.72 -15.36 -16.53
CA CYS A 104 10.62 -15.09 -15.61
C CYS A 104 10.42 -13.58 -15.38
N PHE A 105 11.51 -12.83 -15.20
CA PHE A 105 11.46 -11.37 -15.14
C PHE A 105 10.94 -10.75 -16.44
N LEU A 106 11.42 -11.20 -17.60
CA LEU A 106 10.93 -10.73 -18.90
C LEU A 106 9.43 -10.96 -19.06
N GLU A 107 8.92 -12.13 -18.66
CA GLU A 107 7.50 -12.45 -18.71
C GLU A 107 6.68 -11.52 -17.81
N ALA A 108 7.17 -11.22 -16.61
CA ALA A 108 6.50 -10.28 -15.70
C ALA A 108 6.42 -8.86 -16.29
N GLU A 109 7.48 -8.37 -16.93
CA GLU A 109 7.47 -7.07 -17.63
C GLU A 109 6.54 -7.07 -18.85
N ILE A 110 6.52 -8.17 -19.64
CA ILE A 110 5.61 -8.32 -20.79
C ILE A 110 4.15 -8.24 -20.35
N ARG A 111 3.78 -8.78 -19.21
CA ARG A 111 2.41 -8.71 -18.69
C ARG A 111 1.99 -7.27 -18.40
N GLY A 112 2.92 -6.38 -18.10
CA GLY A 112 2.67 -4.94 -18.00
C GLY A 112 2.10 -4.31 -19.27
N LEU A 113 2.31 -4.91 -20.45
CA LEU A 113 1.73 -4.44 -21.72
C LEU A 113 0.20 -4.43 -21.72
N ILE A 114 -0.46 -5.32 -20.97
CA ILE A 114 -1.92 -5.40 -20.92
C ILE A 114 -2.51 -4.01 -20.69
N VAL A 115 -2.08 -3.33 -19.66
CA VAL A 115 -2.63 -2.04 -19.28
C VAL A 115 -2.22 -0.90 -20.23
N PHE A 116 -1.05 -0.99 -20.83
CA PHE A 116 -0.57 0.02 -21.79
C PHE A 116 -1.33 -0.01 -23.12
N VAL A 117 -1.81 -1.18 -23.53
CA VAL A 117 -2.73 -1.34 -24.67
C VAL A 117 -4.00 -0.53 -24.47
N TYR A 118 -4.58 -0.54 -23.28
CA TYR A 118 -5.80 0.22 -22.96
C TYR A 118 -5.55 1.73 -22.83
N GLU A 119 -4.41 2.11 -22.27
CA GLU A 119 -4.02 3.53 -22.13
C GLU A 119 -3.43 4.13 -23.42
N ASN A 120 -3.28 3.37 -24.50
CA ASN A 120 -2.61 3.78 -25.74
C ASN A 120 -1.18 4.32 -25.47
N ARG A 121 -0.43 3.63 -24.62
CA ARG A 121 0.95 4.03 -24.24
C ARG A 121 1.95 3.45 -25.22
N LEU A 122 1.98 4.01 -26.43
CA LEU A 122 2.76 3.49 -27.55
C LEU A 122 4.25 3.37 -27.24
N PHE A 123 4.84 4.31 -26.46
CA PHE A 123 6.24 4.25 -26.06
C PHE A 123 6.52 3.01 -25.20
N ASP A 124 5.74 2.80 -24.14
CA ASP A 124 5.93 1.66 -23.24
C ASP A 124 5.72 0.33 -23.97
N MET A 125 4.73 0.27 -24.86
CA MET A 125 4.52 -0.90 -25.70
C MET A 125 5.73 -1.17 -26.59
N THR A 126 6.23 -0.16 -27.31
CA THR A 126 7.34 -0.31 -28.25
C THR A 126 8.59 -0.85 -27.56
N VAL A 127 8.99 -0.28 -26.43
CA VAL A 127 10.25 -0.64 -25.78
C VAL A 127 10.22 -2.06 -25.17
N ILE A 128 9.07 -2.53 -24.71
CA ILE A 128 8.93 -3.91 -24.22
C ILE A 128 8.93 -4.92 -25.39
N LEU A 129 8.26 -4.60 -26.49
CA LEU A 129 8.26 -5.43 -27.68
C LEU A 129 9.68 -5.52 -28.27
N GLU A 130 10.42 -4.42 -28.32
CA GLU A 130 11.83 -4.40 -28.76
C GLU A 130 12.73 -5.21 -27.83
N LEU A 131 12.51 -5.15 -26.51
CA LEU A 131 13.23 -5.99 -25.54
C LEU A 131 13.01 -7.48 -25.83
N PHE A 132 11.77 -7.89 -26.04
CA PHE A 132 11.45 -9.28 -26.39
C PHE A 132 12.18 -9.73 -27.67
N VAL A 133 12.15 -8.91 -28.73
CA VAL A 133 12.86 -9.20 -29.99
C VAL A 133 14.39 -9.23 -29.78
N GLN A 134 14.93 -8.31 -29.00
CA GLN A 134 16.36 -8.27 -28.69
C GLN A 134 16.83 -9.56 -28.00
N ILE A 135 16.09 -10.02 -26.98
CA ILE A 135 16.42 -11.24 -26.27
C ILE A 135 16.27 -12.47 -27.17
N TYR A 136 15.23 -12.50 -28.01
CA TYR A 136 15.08 -13.53 -29.04
C TYR A 136 16.32 -13.62 -29.93
N ASN A 137 16.78 -12.51 -30.47
CA ASN A 137 17.95 -12.46 -31.37
C ASN A 137 19.24 -12.89 -30.67
N LEU A 138 19.45 -12.51 -29.39
CA LEU A 138 20.60 -12.98 -28.61
C LEU A 138 20.61 -14.51 -28.44
N LEU A 139 19.43 -15.10 -28.29
CA LEU A 139 19.31 -16.55 -28.10
C LEU A 139 19.40 -17.35 -29.40
N GLU A 140 19.33 -16.69 -30.59
CA GLU A 140 19.67 -17.30 -31.88
C GLU A 140 21.17 -17.49 -32.02
N GLU A 141 22.01 -16.72 -31.33
CA GLU A 141 23.47 -16.79 -31.44
C GLU A 141 24.02 -17.97 -30.68
N SER A 142 25.13 -18.55 -31.15
CA SER A 142 25.79 -19.67 -30.50
C SER A 142 27.28 -19.35 -30.24
N PRO A 143 27.79 -19.50 -29.01
CA PRO A 143 27.09 -20.01 -27.81
C PRO A 143 26.16 -19.00 -27.17
N VAL A 144 25.00 -19.43 -26.65
CA VAL A 144 24.04 -18.62 -25.95
C VAL A 144 24.59 -18.16 -24.60
N SER A 145 24.50 -16.86 -24.29
CA SER A 145 25.04 -16.26 -23.07
C SER A 145 23.92 -15.71 -22.18
N ALA A 146 23.79 -16.25 -20.96
CA ALA A 146 22.86 -15.73 -19.96
C ALA A 146 23.27 -14.33 -19.46
N GLU A 147 24.59 -14.02 -19.48
CA GLU A 147 25.07 -12.70 -19.06
C GLU A 147 24.65 -11.61 -20.06
N GLU A 148 24.67 -11.87 -21.37
CA GLU A 148 24.19 -10.91 -22.38
C GLU A 148 22.68 -10.67 -22.26
N VAL A 149 21.90 -11.70 -21.92
CA VAL A 149 20.48 -11.56 -21.60
C VAL A 149 20.29 -10.68 -20.35
N ARG A 150 21.05 -10.93 -19.29
CA ARG A 150 21.04 -10.14 -18.05
C ARG A 150 21.39 -8.67 -18.32
N GLU A 151 22.45 -8.41 -19.09
CA GLU A 151 22.85 -7.06 -19.48
C GLU A 151 21.76 -6.35 -20.29
N SER A 152 21.10 -7.05 -21.21
CA SER A 152 19.99 -6.48 -21.99
C SER A 152 18.80 -6.07 -21.11
N LEU A 153 18.42 -6.90 -20.13
CA LEU A 153 17.39 -6.58 -19.14
C LEU A 153 17.81 -5.39 -18.26
N TYR A 154 19.07 -5.34 -17.83
CA TYR A 154 19.60 -4.22 -17.05
C TYR A 154 19.55 -2.91 -17.85
N TRP A 155 20.03 -2.92 -19.10
CA TRP A 155 20.06 -1.71 -19.94
C TRP A 155 18.67 -1.25 -20.33
N TYR A 156 17.72 -2.16 -20.60
CA TYR A 156 16.31 -1.82 -20.77
C TYR A 156 15.79 -1.00 -19.58
N VAL A 157 15.95 -1.50 -18.36
CA VAL A 157 15.51 -0.82 -17.15
C VAL A 157 16.26 0.51 -16.97
N SER A 158 17.60 0.50 -17.14
CA SER A 158 18.44 1.67 -16.94
C SER A 158 18.16 2.78 -17.96
N ASP A 159 18.11 2.46 -19.24
CA ASP A 159 17.99 3.44 -20.32
C ASP A 159 16.60 4.08 -20.40
N TYR A 160 15.56 3.28 -20.14
CA TYR A 160 14.18 3.77 -20.15
C TYR A 160 13.68 4.27 -18.78
N SER A 161 14.52 4.22 -17.73
CA SER A 161 14.17 4.72 -16.40
C SER A 161 13.78 6.19 -16.40
N GLU A 162 14.38 7.02 -17.27
CA GLU A 162 14.05 8.44 -17.38
C GLU A 162 12.59 8.66 -17.78
N GLU A 163 12.11 7.98 -18.83
CA GLU A 163 10.73 8.11 -19.29
C GLU A 163 9.75 7.49 -18.28
N MET A 164 10.06 6.29 -17.75
CA MET A 164 9.19 5.57 -16.80
C MET A 164 9.02 6.34 -15.48
N VAL A 165 10.10 6.86 -14.91
CA VAL A 165 10.07 7.59 -13.64
C VAL A 165 9.46 8.98 -13.84
N SER A 166 9.83 9.71 -14.91
CA SER A 166 9.26 11.02 -15.21
C SER A 166 7.75 10.95 -15.46
N ARG A 167 7.31 9.92 -16.19
CA ARG A 167 5.88 9.66 -16.41
C ARG A 167 5.16 9.42 -15.08
N ARG A 168 5.73 8.59 -14.21
CA ARG A 168 5.15 8.27 -12.91
C ARG A 168 4.99 9.48 -11.99
N ILE A 169 5.99 10.38 -12.00
CA ILE A 169 5.95 11.64 -11.25
C ILE A 169 4.85 12.55 -11.81
N ARG A 170 4.75 12.66 -13.14
CA ARG A 170 3.70 13.47 -13.76
C ARG A 170 2.30 12.93 -13.45
N GLU A 171 2.09 11.62 -13.54
CA GLU A 171 0.81 10.97 -13.19
C GLU A 171 0.32 11.36 -11.78
N ALA A 172 1.24 11.53 -10.84
CA ALA A 172 0.89 11.89 -9.47
C ALA A 172 0.40 13.35 -9.32
N VAL A 173 0.86 14.28 -10.15
CA VAL A 173 0.66 15.73 -9.94
C VAL A 173 0.00 16.45 -11.12
N ASP A 174 -0.01 15.85 -12.32
CA ASP A 174 -0.52 16.44 -13.56
C ASP A 174 -1.95 15.98 -13.86
N PRO A 175 -2.98 16.82 -13.61
CA PRO A 175 -4.37 16.42 -13.82
C PRO A 175 -4.78 16.36 -15.30
N ASP A 176 -3.89 16.70 -16.24
CA ASP A 176 -4.14 16.56 -17.67
C ASP A 176 -3.84 15.13 -18.16
N LEU A 177 -3.21 14.30 -17.34
CA LEU A 177 -3.13 12.85 -17.53
C LEU A 177 -4.38 12.17 -16.99
N ASP A 178 -5.48 12.29 -17.70
CA ASP A 178 -6.85 12.12 -17.23
C ASP A 178 -7.54 10.83 -17.73
N PHE A 179 -6.79 9.79 -18.11
CA PHE A 179 -7.34 8.54 -18.65
C PHE A 179 -8.48 7.96 -17.79
N ALA A 180 -8.23 7.73 -16.51
CA ALA A 180 -9.22 7.18 -15.59
C ALA A 180 -10.37 8.19 -15.32
N VAL A 181 -10.06 9.48 -15.20
CA VAL A 181 -11.04 10.54 -14.99
C VAL A 181 -12.04 10.57 -16.16
N LYS A 182 -11.57 10.45 -17.41
CA LYS A 182 -12.43 10.40 -18.59
C LYS A 182 -13.39 9.20 -18.58
N ILE A 183 -12.94 8.04 -18.13
CA ILE A 183 -13.81 6.86 -17.98
C ILE A 183 -14.89 7.15 -16.94
N ILE A 184 -14.52 7.64 -15.76
CA ILE A 184 -15.43 7.94 -14.65
C ILE A 184 -16.46 9.00 -15.04
N GLU A 185 -16.05 10.05 -15.73
CA GLU A 185 -16.94 11.17 -16.07
C GLU A 185 -17.89 10.85 -17.23
N ASN A 186 -17.40 10.10 -18.25
CA ASN A 186 -18.13 9.94 -19.50
C ASN A 186 -18.86 8.59 -19.64
N SER A 187 -18.60 7.61 -18.74
CA SER A 187 -19.30 6.33 -18.77
C SER A 187 -20.62 6.37 -18.01
N ASP A 188 -21.55 5.51 -18.44
CA ASP A 188 -22.71 5.15 -17.63
C ASP A 188 -22.24 4.15 -16.55
N LEU A 189 -22.08 4.65 -15.31
CA LEU A 189 -21.60 3.87 -14.18
C LEU A 189 -22.65 2.89 -13.63
N SER A 190 -23.84 2.81 -14.20
CA SER A 190 -24.82 1.76 -13.94
C SER A 190 -24.63 0.51 -14.82
N ASP A 191 -23.87 0.64 -15.89
CA ASP A 191 -23.50 -0.44 -16.80
C ASP A 191 -22.08 -0.92 -16.53
N VAL A 192 -21.92 -2.06 -15.87
CA VAL A 192 -20.61 -2.60 -15.44
C VAL A 192 -19.57 -2.79 -16.54
N ARG A 193 -19.96 -2.68 -17.83
CA ARG A 193 -19.02 -2.74 -18.95
C ARG A 193 -17.94 -1.66 -18.86
N TYR A 194 -18.19 -0.54 -18.17
CA TYR A 194 -17.20 0.52 -18.00
C TYR A 194 -15.94 0.04 -17.24
N LEU A 195 -16.07 -0.94 -16.32
CA LEU A 195 -14.95 -1.49 -15.57
C LEU A 195 -13.83 -2.04 -16.47
N TYR A 196 -14.24 -2.62 -17.60
CA TYR A 196 -13.31 -3.22 -18.56
C TYR A 196 -12.56 -2.20 -19.43
N GLN A 197 -12.93 -0.92 -19.37
CA GLN A 197 -12.19 0.15 -20.05
C GLN A 197 -10.87 0.49 -19.37
N PHE A 198 -10.73 0.17 -18.09
CA PHE A 198 -9.50 0.42 -17.34
C PHE A 198 -8.34 -0.51 -17.73
N GLY A 199 -8.61 -1.67 -18.34
CA GLY A 199 -7.57 -2.66 -18.66
C GLY A 199 -7.01 -3.41 -17.45
N GLU A 200 -7.69 -3.35 -16.32
CA GLU A 200 -7.39 -4.13 -15.10
C GLU A 200 -8.06 -5.51 -15.14
N TYR A 201 -7.58 -6.41 -14.29
CA TYR A 201 -8.32 -7.65 -14.03
C TYR A 201 -9.60 -7.31 -13.27
N VAL A 202 -10.72 -7.79 -13.79
CA VAL A 202 -12.06 -7.56 -13.23
C VAL A 202 -12.71 -8.90 -12.97
N THR A 203 -13.15 -9.10 -11.75
CA THR A 203 -13.88 -10.30 -11.32
C THR A 203 -15.35 -9.98 -11.05
N GLN A 204 -16.08 -10.99 -10.62
CA GLN A 204 -17.44 -10.82 -10.14
C GLN A 204 -17.51 -9.84 -8.96
N ASN A 205 -16.46 -9.76 -8.12
CA ASN A 205 -16.42 -8.85 -6.98
C ASN A 205 -16.55 -7.37 -7.39
N GLU A 206 -15.76 -6.90 -8.36
CA GLU A 206 -15.81 -5.52 -8.85
C GLU A 206 -17.14 -5.22 -9.54
N GLU A 207 -17.67 -6.19 -10.33
CA GLU A 207 -18.97 -6.02 -10.96
C GLU A 207 -20.11 -5.92 -9.94
N GLU A 208 -20.12 -6.80 -8.93
CA GLU A 208 -21.14 -6.78 -7.88
C GLU A 208 -21.03 -5.53 -7.02
N MET A 209 -19.81 -5.05 -6.75
CA MET A 209 -19.58 -3.81 -6.03
C MET A 209 -20.14 -2.61 -6.79
N ALA A 210 -19.86 -2.51 -8.10
CA ALA A 210 -20.41 -1.46 -8.95
C ALA A 210 -21.94 -1.53 -9.02
N LYS A 211 -22.53 -2.72 -9.18
CA LYS A 211 -23.97 -2.94 -9.15
C LYS A 211 -24.57 -2.52 -7.81
N PHE A 212 -23.97 -2.96 -6.72
CA PHE A 212 -24.42 -2.62 -5.37
C PHE A 212 -24.45 -1.10 -5.15
N LEU A 213 -23.38 -0.40 -5.49
CA LEU A 213 -23.36 1.06 -5.40
C LEU A 213 -24.36 1.74 -6.35
N SER A 214 -24.75 1.08 -7.47
CA SER A 214 -25.77 1.61 -8.38
C SER A 214 -27.17 1.58 -7.77
N GLU A 215 -27.42 0.77 -6.74
CA GLU A 215 -28.73 0.70 -6.04
C GLU A 215 -28.98 1.92 -5.13
N PHE A 216 -27.92 2.61 -4.71
CA PHE A 216 -28.04 3.79 -3.83
C PHE A 216 -28.52 5.01 -4.61
N SER A 217 -29.30 5.85 -3.94
CA SER A 217 -29.64 7.18 -4.47
C SER A 217 -28.38 8.07 -4.60
N GLN A 218 -28.46 9.08 -5.45
CA GLN A 218 -27.33 10.01 -5.58
C GLN A 218 -27.05 10.76 -4.26
N GLU A 219 -28.07 11.03 -3.46
CA GLU A 219 -27.93 11.68 -2.15
C GLU A 219 -27.12 10.81 -1.16
N GLU A 220 -27.36 9.49 -1.14
CA GLU A 220 -26.61 8.55 -0.30
C GLU A 220 -25.15 8.44 -0.76
N ILE A 221 -24.91 8.36 -2.07
CA ILE A 221 -23.56 8.37 -2.64
C ILE A 221 -22.84 9.68 -2.28
N ASP A 222 -23.53 10.83 -2.43
CA ASP A 222 -22.96 12.14 -2.11
C ASP A 222 -22.64 12.28 -0.62
N LYS A 223 -23.42 11.63 0.25
CA LYS A 223 -23.15 11.59 1.69
C LYS A 223 -21.90 10.76 2.01
N MET A 224 -21.76 9.56 1.45
CA MET A 224 -20.57 8.72 1.62
C MET A 224 -19.31 9.44 1.11
N ALA A 225 -19.39 10.02 -0.09
CA ALA A 225 -18.28 10.79 -0.66
C ALA A 225 -17.96 12.05 0.18
N ARG A 226 -18.95 12.66 0.83
CA ARG A 226 -18.75 13.84 1.69
C ARG A 226 -17.99 13.49 2.96
N THR A 227 -18.24 12.36 3.59
CA THR A 227 -17.45 11.90 4.75
C THR A 227 -15.97 11.92 4.42
N PHE A 228 -15.60 11.41 3.26
CA PHE A 228 -14.25 11.34 2.76
C PHE A 228 -13.66 12.71 2.36
N SER A 229 -14.38 13.51 1.56
CA SER A 229 -13.88 14.81 1.10
C SER A 229 -13.88 15.88 2.20
N GLU A 230 -14.83 15.81 3.14
CA GLU A 230 -14.87 16.73 4.30
C GLU A 230 -13.76 16.39 5.30
N GLY A 231 -13.50 15.09 5.56
CA GLY A 231 -12.34 14.66 6.35
C GLY A 231 -11.05 15.24 5.80
N TYR A 232 -10.87 15.18 4.47
CA TYR A 232 -9.72 15.79 3.80
C TYR A 232 -9.61 17.31 4.07
N ARG A 233 -10.72 18.05 3.95
CA ARG A 233 -10.76 19.49 4.23
C ARG A 233 -10.47 19.80 5.71
N ILE A 234 -11.01 18.99 6.62
CA ILE A 234 -10.79 19.14 8.07
C ILE A 234 -9.30 18.93 8.39
N GLY A 235 -8.61 17.98 7.76
CA GLY A 235 -7.18 17.79 7.93
C GLY A 235 -6.35 19.03 7.61
N PHE A 236 -6.75 19.84 6.62
CA PHE A 236 -6.13 21.15 6.37
C PHE A 236 -6.43 22.18 7.48
N VAL A 237 -7.66 22.18 7.99
CA VAL A 237 -8.07 23.12 9.04
C VAL A 237 -7.37 22.82 10.36
N VAL A 238 -7.36 21.55 10.79
CA VAL A 238 -6.72 21.10 12.03
C VAL A 238 -5.20 21.29 11.95
N GLY A 239 -4.60 20.92 10.82
CA GLY A 239 -3.17 21.13 10.56
C GLY A 239 -2.78 22.59 10.33
N LYS A 240 -3.73 23.55 10.38
CA LYS A 240 -3.50 24.98 10.09
C LYS A 240 -2.84 25.24 8.74
N LYS A 241 -3.18 24.42 7.73
CA LYS A 241 -2.64 24.43 6.38
C LYS A 241 -3.56 25.21 5.44
N ASP A 242 -2.98 25.90 4.48
CA ASP A 242 -3.75 26.73 3.52
C ASP A 242 -4.12 25.95 2.26
N LEU A 243 -5.35 25.37 2.25
CA LEU A 243 -5.88 24.64 1.11
C LEU A 243 -5.98 25.50 -0.17
N SER A 244 -6.13 26.82 -0.06
CA SER A 244 -6.28 27.71 -1.22
C SER A 244 -5.03 27.76 -2.12
N LYS A 245 -3.86 27.37 -1.61
CA LYS A 245 -2.62 27.24 -2.36
C LYS A 245 -2.57 25.98 -3.21
N LYS A 246 -3.46 25.05 -3.01
CA LYS A 246 -3.44 23.72 -3.64
C LYS A 246 -4.42 23.67 -4.81
N LYS A 247 -4.08 22.86 -5.82
CA LYS A 247 -4.85 22.75 -7.09
C LYS A 247 -5.18 21.31 -7.46
N THR A 248 -4.46 20.32 -6.93
CA THR A 248 -4.67 18.92 -7.29
C THR A 248 -4.77 18.03 -6.06
N VAL A 249 -5.60 16.99 -6.16
CA VAL A 249 -5.75 15.91 -5.17
C VAL A 249 -5.57 14.56 -5.87
N ASN A 250 -4.79 13.65 -5.29
CA ASN A 250 -4.64 12.30 -5.83
C ASN A 250 -5.69 11.37 -5.21
N ILE A 251 -6.59 10.83 -6.03
CA ILE A 251 -7.60 9.88 -5.59
C ILE A 251 -7.14 8.46 -5.91
N ARG A 252 -7.17 7.58 -4.90
CA ARG A 252 -6.77 6.16 -4.99
C ARG A 252 -7.91 5.28 -4.55
N TYR A 253 -8.17 4.20 -5.27
CA TYR A 253 -9.29 3.32 -4.98
C TYR A 253 -9.20 2.00 -5.77
N GLN A 254 -9.96 0.98 -5.33
CA GLN A 254 -10.19 -0.25 -6.09
C GLN A 254 -11.39 -0.09 -7.02
N LEU A 255 -11.33 -0.67 -8.23
CA LEU A 255 -12.44 -0.65 -9.18
C LEU A 255 -13.75 -1.15 -8.54
N GLY A 256 -14.87 -0.59 -8.98
CA GLY A 256 -16.21 -0.81 -8.42
C GLY A 256 -16.72 0.38 -7.58
N PHE A 257 -15.84 1.30 -7.18
CA PHE A 257 -16.18 2.49 -6.38
C PHE A 257 -16.37 3.78 -7.21
N GLU A 258 -16.40 3.71 -8.53
CA GLU A 258 -16.38 4.87 -9.43
C GLU A 258 -17.54 5.84 -9.20
N ARG A 259 -18.73 5.36 -8.79
CA ARG A 259 -19.85 6.26 -8.44
C ARG A 259 -19.51 7.17 -7.26
N MET A 260 -18.87 6.62 -6.23
CA MET A 260 -18.44 7.40 -5.07
C MET A 260 -17.28 8.33 -5.43
N VAL A 261 -16.32 7.84 -6.23
CA VAL A 261 -15.20 8.64 -6.75
C VAL A 261 -15.70 9.81 -7.59
N LYS A 262 -16.67 9.60 -8.49
CA LYS A 262 -17.29 10.67 -9.29
C LYS A 262 -17.90 11.76 -8.44
N SER A 263 -18.62 11.39 -7.38
CA SER A 263 -19.17 12.33 -6.42
C SER A 263 -18.06 13.09 -5.68
N ALA A 264 -17.02 12.39 -5.22
CA ALA A 264 -15.87 13.00 -4.54
C ALA A 264 -15.14 13.99 -5.46
N VAL A 265 -14.92 13.66 -6.73
CA VAL A 265 -14.35 14.58 -7.75
C VAL A 265 -15.14 15.89 -7.81
N GLY A 266 -16.48 15.80 -7.87
CA GLY A 266 -17.34 16.97 -7.86
C GLY A 266 -17.26 17.79 -6.56
N GLN A 267 -17.00 17.15 -5.43
CA GLN A 267 -16.83 17.82 -4.14
C GLN A 267 -15.44 18.46 -4.01
N PHE A 268 -14.38 17.80 -4.44
CA PHE A 268 -13.04 18.38 -4.51
C PHE A 268 -12.97 19.55 -5.49
N ALA A 269 -13.69 19.49 -6.61
CA ALA A 269 -13.78 20.62 -7.54
C ALA A 269 -14.35 21.88 -6.88
N LYS A 270 -15.34 21.74 -5.96
CA LYS A 270 -15.87 22.87 -5.16
C LYS A 270 -14.83 23.44 -4.19
N MET A 271 -13.82 22.67 -3.82
CA MET A 271 -12.66 23.12 -3.02
C MET A 271 -11.54 23.71 -3.88
N GLY A 272 -11.69 23.76 -5.21
CA GLY A 272 -10.67 24.25 -6.15
C GLY A 272 -9.64 23.20 -6.55
N LEU A 273 -9.89 21.92 -6.27
CA LEU A 273 -8.97 20.81 -6.54
C LEU A 273 -9.41 20.02 -7.78
N ARG A 274 -8.48 19.77 -8.72
CA ARG A 274 -8.63 18.83 -9.83
C ARG A 274 -8.09 17.45 -9.42
N PRO A 275 -8.74 16.35 -9.80
CA PRO A 275 -8.24 15.02 -9.46
C PRO A 275 -7.04 14.63 -10.32
N THR A 276 -6.07 13.91 -9.72
CA THR A 276 -5.15 13.02 -10.41
C THR A 276 -5.56 11.59 -10.03
N ILE A 277 -5.85 10.76 -11.03
CA ILE A 277 -6.26 9.36 -10.85
C ILE A 277 -5.43 8.53 -11.80
N TYR A 278 -4.41 7.88 -11.27
CA TYR A 278 -3.48 7.08 -12.04
C TYR A 278 -3.43 5.64 -11.56
N ARG A 279 -3.03 4.74 -12.44
CA ARG A 279 -2.92 3.29 -12.21
C ARG A 279 -1.81 2.96 -11.21
N SER A 280 -1.99 1.90 -10.43
CA SER A 280 -0.90 1.26 -9.71
C SER A 280 0.22 0.82 -10.66
N ALA A 281 1.48 0.96 -10.23
CA ALA A 281 2.62 0.71 -11.12
C ALA A 281 2.74 -0.78 -11.48
N VAL A 282 3.00 -1.06 -12.76
CA VAL A 282 3.17 -2.43 -13.27
C VAL A 282 4.63 -2.77 -13.62
N HIS A 283 5.47 -1.78 -13.94
CA HIS A 283 6.90 -2.00 -14.20
C HIS A 283 7.70 -2.19 -12.92
N ALA A 284 8.67 -3.08 -12.93
CA ALA A 284 9.61 -3.33 -11.82
C ALA A 284 10.36 -2.07 -11.37
N VAL A 285 10.60 -1.10 -12.27
CA VAL A 285 11.24 0.21 -11.95
C VAL A 285 10.44 1.02 -10.95
N ASN A 286 9.11 1.01 -11.03
CA ASN A 286 8.20 1.86 -10.26
C ASN A 286 7.37 1.08 -9.23
N ARG A 287 7.35 -0.26 -9.29
CA ARG A 287 6.67 -1.09 -8.28
C ARG A 287 7.35 -0.93 -6.92
N ASN A 288 6.56 -0.94 -5.87
CA ASN A 288 7.04 -0.89 -4.50
C ASN A 288 6.53 -2.12 -3.73
N GLY A 289 7.19 -3.24 -3.95
CA GLY A 289 6.77 -4.53 -3.39
C GLY A 289 5.32 -4.85 -3.78
N GLN A 290 4.50 -5.19 -2.80
CA GLN A 290 3.08 -5.49 -2.97
C GLN A 290 2.16 -4.25 -2.81
N ASN A 291 2.71 -3.08 -2.47
CA ASN A 291 1.92 -1.87 -2.25
C ASN A 291 1.35 -1.32 -3.55
N ARG A 292 0.04 -1.17 -3.60
CA ARG A 292 -0.71 -0.63 -4.75
C ARG A 292 -1.04 0.83 -4.54
N ILE A 293 -0.30 1.70 -5.20
CA ILE A 293 -0.50 3.16 -5.12
C ILE A 293 -1.12 3.64 -6.44
N GLY A 294 -2.40 4.02 -6.38
CA GLY A 294 -3.19 4.42 -7.54
C GLY A 294 -4.57 3.77 -7.54
N TYR A 295 -5.20 3.67 -8.71
CA TYR A 295 -6.34 2.76 -8.88
C TYR A 295 -5.85 1.38 -9.30
N TYR A 296 -6.62 0.35 -9.00
CA TYR A 296 -6.32 -1.05 -9.34
C TYR A 296 -7.60 -1.89 -9.42
N GLY A 297 -7.56 -2.96 -10.18
CA GLY A 297 -8.61 -3.98 -10.24
C GLY A 297 -8.42 -5.10 -9.22
N ALA A 298 -9.03 -6.26 -9.48
CA ALA A 298 -8.79 -7.47 -8.72
C ALA A 298 -7.33 -7.94 -8.83
N VAL A 299 -6.90 -8.72 -7.87
CA VAL A 299 -5.61 -9.42 -7.89
C VAL A 299 -5.79 -10.74 -8.66
N PRO A 300 -5.18 -10.91 -9.83
CA PRO A 300 -5.30 -12.17 -10.56
C PRO A 300 -4.78 -13.37 -9.77
N ASN A 301 -3.65 -13.19 -9.07
CA ASN A 301 -3.03 -14.22 -8.26
C ASN A 301 -2.10 -13.59 -7.21
N ARG A 302 -2.40 -13.78 -5.94
CA ARG A 302 -1.60 -13.23 -4.82
C ARG A 302 -0.23 -13.89 -4.70
N GLN A 303 -0.09 -15.16 -5.12
CA GLN A 303 1.19 -15.85 -5.15
C GLN A 303 2.10 -15.27 -6.24
N TYR A 304 1.56 -14.94 -7.42
CA TYR A 304 2.30 -14.23 -8.46
C TYR A 304 2.83 -12.88 -7.95
N ASP A 305 2.00 -12.08 -7.31
CA ASP A 305 2.42 -10.78 -6.74
C ASP A 305 3.52 -10.96 -5.67
N TYR A 306 3.43 -12.02 -4.87
CA TYR A 306 4.42 -12.34 -3.84
C TYR A 306 5.77 -12.79 -4.45
N ASP A 307 5.74 -13.67 -5.44
CA ASP A 307 6.93 -14.18 -6.13
C ASP A 307 7.71 -13.05 -6.83
N HIS A 308 7.00 -12.02 -7.33
CA HIS A 308 7.57 -10.90 -8.09
C HIS A 308 7.78 -9.61 -7.27
N LYS A 309 7.61 -9.64 -5.95
CA LYS A 309 7.72 -8.44 -5.10
C LYS A 309 9.12 -7.80 -5.08
N GLU A 310 10.14 -8.55 -5.41
CA GLU A 310 11.55 -8.13 -5.41
C GLU A 310 12.26 -8.35 -6.76
N ASP A 311 11.53 -8.36 -7.86
CA ASP A 311 12.09 -8.46 -9.22
C ASP A 311 13.16 -7.41 -9.50
N ASN A 312 13.09 -6.28 -8.83
CA ASN A 312 14.10 -5.24 -8.91
C ASN A 312 15.49 -5.70 -8.44
N ALA A 313 15.62 -6.81 -7.72
CA ALA A 313 16.92 -7.37 -7.33
C ALA A 313 17.82 -7.66 -8.53
N LEU A 314 17.24 -7.90 -9.73
CA LEU A 314 17.98 -8.09 -10.98
C LEU A 314 18.88 -6.89 -11.31
N PHE A 315 18.44 -5.66 -11.07
CA PHE A 315 19.08 -4.42 -11.54
C PHE A 315 19.39 -3.41 -10.44
N PHE A 316 18.98 -3.67 -9.20
CA PHE A 316 19.08 -2.71 -8.10
C PHE A 316 20.50 -2.65 -7.54
N ASN A 317 21.34 -1.84 -8.18
CA ASN A 317 22.73 -1.57 -7.79
C ASN A 317 22.93 -0.06 -7.56
N GLN A 318 24.13 0.33 -7.10
CA GLN A 318 24.47 1.71 -6.77
C GLN A 318 24.33 2.64 -7.98
N GLU A 319 24.73 2.18 -9.17
CA GLU A 319 24.68 3.00 -10.40
C GLU A 319 23.24 3.28 -10.81
N PHE A 320 22.38 2.27 -10.79
CA PHE A 320 20.95 2.41 -11.06
C PHE A 320 20.27 3.34 -10.07
N VAL A 321 20.54 3.19 -8.77
CA VAL A 321 19.98 4.05 -7.72
C VAL A 321 20.40 5.50 -7.91
N CYS A 322 21.69 5.78 -8.14
CA CYS A 322 22.17 7.12 -8.42
C CYS A 322 21.50 7.72 -9.67
N ARG A 323 21.34 6.92 -10.73
CA ARG A 323 20.65 7.36 -11.95
C ARG A 323 19.18 7.68 -11.67
N LYS A 324 18.46 6.77 -11.00
CA LYS A 324 17.05 6.96 -10.69
C LYS A 324 16.78 8.21 -9.84
N LEU A 325 17.60 8.46 -8.82
CA LEU A 325 17.50 9.67 -8.00
C LEU A 325 17.72 10.95 -8.80
N ARG A 326 18.71 10.97 -9.72
CA ARG A 326 18.93 12.11 -10.62
C ARG A 326 17.74 12.32 -11.56
N VAL A 327 17.21 11.25 -12.14
CA VAL A 327 16.01 11.31 -12.98
C VAL A 327 14.83 11.88 -12.18
N MET A 328 14.60 11.41 -10.95
CA MET A 328 13.56 11.95 -10.08
C MET A 328 13.71 13.46 -9.85
N GLN A 329 14.92 13.92 -9.54
CA GLN A 329 15.19 15.35 -9.32
C GLN A 329 14.89 16.18 -10.56
N VAL A 330 15.33 15.74 -11.75
CA VAL A 330 15.07 16.41 -13.02
C VAL A 330 13.57 16.41 -13.35
N ALA A 331 12.91 15.29 -13.18
CA ALA A 331 11.48 15.16 -13.45
C ALA A 331 10.63 16.07 -12.54
N TYR A 332 10.94 16.11 -11.24
CA TYR A 332 10.25 17.03 -10.32
C TYR A 332 10.51 18.50 -10.64
N GLU A 333 11.74 18.87 -11.05
CA GLU A 333 12.03 20.24 -11.45
C GLU A 333 11.20 20.66 -12.69
N GLN A 334 10.98 19.73 -13.63
CA GLN A 334 10.14 19.98 -14.81
C GLN A 334 8.66 20.19 -14.47
N VAL A 335 8.15 19.56 -13.38
CA VAL A 335 6.75 19.68 -12.93
C VAL A 335 6.61 20.42 -11.60
N LYS A 336 7.58 21.22 -11.23
CA LYS A 336 7.72 21.89 -9.94
C LYS A 336 6.46 22.64 -9.51
N GLU A 337 5.86 23.41 -10.42
CA GLU A 337 4.63 24.16 -10.11
C GLU A 337 3.45 23.25 -9.82
N LEU A 338 3.30 22.16 -10.57
CA LEU A 338 2.27 21.15 -10.31
C LEU A 338 2.52 20.44 -8.98
N ALA A 339 3.75 20.03 -8.71
CA ALA A 339 4.14 19.37 -7.47
C ALA A 339 3.89 20.25 -6.24
N ASN A 340 4.27 21.54 -6.29
CA ASN A 340 4.04 22.48 -5.20
C ASN A 340 2.55 22.71 -4.91
N THR A 341 1.69 22.59 -5.91
CA THR A 341 0.24 22.76 -5.75
C THR A 341 -0.51 21.46 -5.48
N HIS A 342 0.21 20.35 -5.33
CA HIS A 342 -0.39 19.07 -4.96
C HIS A 342 -0.81 19.07 -3.48
N ALA A 343 -2.08 18.72 -3.20
CA ALA A 343 -2.66 18.77 -1.86
C ALA A 343 -2.46 17.48 -1.05
N GLY A 344 -2.06 16.40 -1.70
CA GLY A 344 -1.89 15.07 -1.10
C GLY A 344 -2.95 14.06 -1.54
N PRO A 345 -2.87 12.81 -1.04
CA PRO A 345 -3.76 11.73 -1.46
C PRO A 345 -5.09 11.73 -0.69
N ALA A 346 -6.11 11.22 -1.36
CA ALA A 346 -7.41 10.87 -0.81
C ALA A 346 -7.69 9.40 -1.21
N VAL A 347 -7.75 8.50 -0.25
CA VAL A 347 -7.71 7.05 -0.46
C VAL A 347 -9.01 6.40 -0.01
N ILE A 348 -9.59 5.58 -0.86
CA ILE A 348 -10.60 4.60 -0.49
C ILE A 348 -9.89 3.26 -0.39
N GLU A 349 -9.64 2.82 0.83
CA GLU A 349 -9.09 1.51 1.13
C GLU A 349 -10.21 0.48 1.14
N THR A 350 -9.95 -0.72 0.66
CA THR A 350 -10.94 -1.79 0.62
C THR A 350 -10.51 -2.97 1.48
N PHE A 351 -11.47 -3.73 1.99
CA PHE A 351 -11.22 -4.89 2.81
C PHE A 351 -12.27 -5.98 2.61
N GLY A 352 -11.92 -7.21 2.98
CA GLY A 352 -12.81 -8.35 2.89
C GLY A 352 -12.23 -9.55 2.17
N GLU A 353 -11.05 -9.40 1.59
CA GLU A 353 -10.32 -10.52 0.99
C GLU A 353 -9.96 -11.57 2.04
N GLU A 354 -9.96 -12.85 1.62
CA GLU A 354 -9.48 -13.92 2.49
C GLU A 354 -7.99 -13.74 2.80
N PRO A 355 -7.55 -14.04 4.03
CA PRO A 355 -6.14 -14.05 4.37
C PRO A 355 -5.34 -14.95 3.44
N PHE A 356 -4.11 -14.54 3.14
CA PHE A 356 -3.22 -15.24 2.23
C PHE A 356 -1.95 -15.72 2.93
N GLU A 357 -1.63 -17.00 2.75
CA GLU A 357 -0.37 -17.59 3.19
C GLU A 357 0.49 -17.88 1.95
N PRO A 358 1.59 -17.13 1.72
CA PRO A 358 2.42 -17.31 0.54
C PRO A 358 3.34 -18.52 0.68
N GLU A 359 3.60 -19.17 -0.45
CA GLU A 359 4.74 -20.08 -0.59
C GLU A 359 5.99 -19.27 -0.95
N THR A 360 7.08 -19.43 -0.19
CA THR A 360 8.36 -18.80 -0.52
C THR A 360 9.14 -19.70 -1.48
N LYS A 361 9.40 -19.18 -2.69
CA LYS A 361 10.17 -19.90 -3.74
C LYS A 361 11.62 -19.43 -3.75
N ALA A 362 12.53 -20.38 -3.68
CA ALA A 362 13.98 -20.09 -3.71
C ALA A 362 14.45 -19.53 -5.06
N GLU A 363 13.69 -19.80 -6.11
CA GLU A 363 13.96 -19.39 -7.49
C GLU A 363 13.50 -17.94 -7.78
N ALA A 364 12.67 -17.35 -6.89
CA ALA A 364 12.23 -15.96 -7.02
C ALA A 364 13.38 -15.00 -6.72
N TRP A 365 13.39 -13.85 -7.39
CA TRP A 365 14.31 -12.77 -7.08
C TRP A 365 14.15 -12.28 -5.65
N SER A 366 15.28 -12.07 -4.96
CA SER A 366 15.30 -11.49 -3.62
C SER A 366 16.48 -10.52 -3.47
N LEU A 367 16.26 -9.44 -2.72
CA LEU A 367 17.33 -8.48 -2.44
C LEU A 367 18.35 -9.07 -1.47
N ASN A 368 19.61 -9.08 -1.89
CA ASN A 368 20.71 -9.45 -0.99
C ASN A 368 20.94 -8.38 0.09
N PRO A 369 21.69 -8.67 1.17
CA PRO A 369 21.90 -7.72 2.28
C PRO A 369 22.49 -6.36 1.87
N HIS A 370 23.30 -6.32 0.81
CA HIS A 370 23.82 -5.06 0.27
C HIS A 370 22.72 -4.24 -0.43
N GLN A 371 21.90 -4.90 -1.25
CA GLN A 371 20.77 -4.28 -1.93
C GLN A 371 19.70 -3.78 -0.95
N GLN A 372 19.47 -4.50 0.14
CA GLN A 372 18.53 -4.09 1.19
C GLN A 372 18.99 -2.77 1.84
N LYS A 373 20.28 -2.66 2.20
CA LYS A 373 20.85 -1.38 2.71
C LYS A 373 20.74 -0.27 1.67
N LEU A 374 20.99 -0.59 0.41
CA LEU A 374 20.85 0.36 -0.68
C LEU A 374 19.39 0.80 -0.88
N LYS A 375 18.41 -0.09 -0.67
CA LYS A 375 16.98 0.23 -0.72
C LYS A 375 16.60 1.25 0.36
N VAL A 376 17.10 1.09 1.58
CA VAL A 376 16.88 2.07 2.66
C VAL A 376 17.47 3.43 2.27
N THR A 377 18.72 3.47 1.79
CA THR A 377 19.36 4.70 1.31
C THR A 377 18.55 5.36 0.21
N TYR A 378 18.13 4.57 -0.79
CA TYR A 378 17.29 5.06 -1.90
C TYR A 378 15.97 5.65 -1.39
N SER A 379 15.26 4.96 -0.48
CA SER A 379 13.99 5.42 0.06
C SER A 379 14.13 6.76 0.79
N ASN A 380 15.19 6.90 1.58
CA ASN A 380 15.50 8.15 2.30
C ASN A 380 15.80 9.30 1.34
N GLU A 381 16.68 9.11 0.35
CA GLU A 381 17.04 10.16 -0.61
C GLU A 381 15.86 10.52 -1.52
N ALA A 382 15.09 9.53 -1.95
CA ALA A 382 13.87 9.73 -2.74
C ALA A 382 12.82 10.53 -1.94
N GLY A 383 12.62 10.21 -0.66
CA GLY A 383 11.73 10.95 0.24
C GLY A 383 12.16 12.42 0.38
N GLN A 384 13.45 12.68 0.54
CA GLN A 384 13.97 14.06 0.58
C GLN A 384 13.75 14.82 -0.73
N ILE A 385 13.91 14.15 -1.88
CA ILE A 385 13.60 14.76 -3.19
C ILE A 385 12.11 15.12 -3.25
N VAL A 386 11.22 14.17 -2.94
CA VAL A 386 9.76 14.40 -2.95
C VAL A 386 9.39 15.60 -2.06
N ASN A 387 9.89 15.64 -0.83
CA ASN A 387 9.57 16.69 0.14
C ASN A 387 10.03 18.09 -0.25
N ARG A 388 11.04 18.23 -1.14
CA ARG A 388 11.44 19.53 -1.69
C ARG A 388 10.40 20.13 -2.63
N TYR A 389 9.60 19.30 -3.30
CA TYR A 389 8.65 19.74 -4.33
C TYR A 389 7.21 19.61 -3.85
N ILE A 390 6.89 18.55 -3.09
CA ILE A 390 5.59 18.34 -2.45
C ILE A 390 5.79 18.58 -0.95
N ILE A 391 5.69 19.83 -0.55
CA ILE A 391 6.02 20.27 0.81
C ILE A 391 5.09 19.60 1.82
N GLY A 392 5.65 18.79 2.73
CA GLY A 392 4.89 18.01 3.71
C GLY A 392 4.01 18.85 4.62
N GLU A 393 4.52 20.01 5.06
CA GLU A 393 3.81 20.98 5.91
C GLU A 393 2.58 21.62 5.23
N GLU A 394 2.51 21.57 3.90
CA GLU A 394 1.45 22.18 3.11
C GLU A 394 0.44 21.17 2.54
N ARG A 395 0.66 19.87 2.74
CA ARG A 395 -0.24 18.80 2.26
C ARG A 395 -1.01 18.16 3.40
N SER A 396 -2.11 17.50 3.05
CA SER A 396 -2.85 16.61 3.94
C SER A 396 -3.11 15.30 3.22
N PHE A 397 -3.79 14.38 3.87
CA PHE A 397 -4.31 13.16 3.27
C PHE A 397 -5.64 12.80 3.95
N THR A 398 -6.36 11.88 3.36
CA THR A 398 -7.45 11.18 4.04
C THR A 398 -7.51 9.75 3.53
N ILE A 399 -7.84 8.84 4.43
CA ILE A 399 -8.10 7.45 4.11
C ILE A 399 -9.44 7.07 4.73
N ILE A 400 -10.30 6.41 3.94
CA ILE A 400 -11.57 5.85 4.39
C ILE A 400 -11.66 4.40 3.93
N ALA A 401 -12.17 3.51 4.78
CA ALA A 401 -12.26 2.09 4.45
C ALA A 401 -13.70 1.66 4.15
N TYR A 402 -13.83 0.75 3.16
CA TYR A 402 -15.10 0.09 2.82
C TYR A 402 -14.89 -1.41 2.51
N PRO A 403 -15.84 -2.27 2.90
CA PRO A 403 -15.77 -3.68 2.52
C PRO A 403 -16.08 -3.88 1.04
N VAL A 404 -15.51 -4.95 0.46
CA VAL A 404 -15.86 -5.48 -0.86
C VAL A 404 -16.75 -6.71 -0.75
N CYS A 405 -17.39 -7.11 -1.86
CA CYS A 405 -18.34 -8.22 -1.87
C CYS A 405 -17.73 -9.56 -1.44
N GLU A 406 -16.42 -9.74 -1.63
CA GLU A 406 -15.66 -10.94 -1.19
C GLU A 406 -15.67 -11.17 0.32
N ILE A 407 -16.04 -10.17 1.13
CA ILE A 407 -16.08 -10.32 2.58
C ILE A 407 -17.03 -11.46 3.03
N GLY A 408 -18.04 -11.78 2.23
CA GLY A 408 -18.92 -12.91 2.45
C GLY A 408 -20.41 -12.58 2.37
N ALA A 409 -21.24 -13.52 2.79
CA ALA A 409 -22.71 -13.45 2.65
C ALA A 409 -23.34 -12.21 3.32
N ASP A 410 -22.75 -11.74 4.41
CA ASP A 410 -23.24 -10.60 5.19
C ASP A 410 -22.72 -9.25 4.66
N PHE A 411 -22.14 -9.20 3.46
CA PHE A 411 -21.55 -8.00 2.85
C PHE A 411 -22.45 -6.76 2.99
N ARG A 412 -23.73 -6.86 2.66
CA ARG A 412 -24.66 -5.72 2.68
C ARG A 412 -24.83 -5.12 4.07
N GLU A 413 -24.87 -5.96 5.10
CA GLU A 413 -24.99 -5.54 6.50
C GLU A 413 -23.66 -4.96 7.00
N ILE A 414 -22.54 -5.62 6.69
CA ILE A 414 -21.20 -5.14 7.01
C ILE A 414 -20.95 -3.76 6.35
N PHE A 415 -21.33 -3.59 5.09
CA PHE A 415 -21.20 -2.31 4.39
C PHE A 415 -22.00 -1.20 5.09
N LYS A 416 -23.25 -1.46 5.48
CA LYS A 416 -24.07 -0.49 6.21
C LYS A 416 -23.48 -0.15 7.59
N GLU A 417 -22.98 -1.15 8.31
CA GLU A 417 -22.31 -0.92 9.59
C GLU A 417 -21.00 -0.14 9.40
N THR A 418 -20.24 -0.41 8.34
CA THR A 418 -19.04 0.37 7.99
C THR A 418 -19.39 1.83 7.66
N VAL A 419 -20.46 2.09 6.92
CA VAL A 419 -20.93 3.46 6.68
C VAL A 419 -21.26 4.18 8.01
N ARG A 420 -21.88 3.49 8.97
CA ARG A 420 -22.12 4.05 10.31
C ARG A 420 -20.84 4.30 11.07
N LEU A 421 -19.93 3.32 11.02
CA LEU A 421 -18.61 3.38 11.64
C LEU A 421 -17.79 4.58 11.12
N ASN A 422 -17.80 4.82 9.83
CA ASN A 422 -17.13 5.95 9.19
C ASN A 422 -17.76 7.31 9.55
N ASN A 423 -18.96 7.32 10.14
CA ASN A 423 -19.71 8.52 10.56
C ASN A 423 -19.97 8.57 12.07
N LEU A 424 -19.12 7.94 12.89
CA LEU A 424 -19.21 8.06 14.34
C LEU A 424 -19.05 9.53 14.78
N ASP A 425 -19.67 9.86 15.92
CA ASP A 425 -19.57 11.20 16.49
C ASP A 425 -18.15 11.46 16.99
N TYR A 426 -17.33 12.09 16.15
CA TYR A 426 -15.95 12.38 16.48
C TYR A 426 -15.79 13.32 17.68
N HIS A 427 -16.78 14.16 18.01
CA HIS A 427 -16.74 15.01 19.22
C HIS A 427 -16.85 14.16 20.49
N LEU A 428 -17.71 13.15 20.48
CA LEU A 428 -17.80 12.19 21.59
C LEU A 428 -16.45 11.48 21.80
N TYR A 429 -15.88 10.94 20.73
CA TYR A 429 -14.57 10.25 20.80
C TYR A 429 -13.46 11.21 21.22
N GLN A 430 -13.44 12.43 20.72
CA GLN A 430 -12.50 13.46 21.11
C GLN A 430 -12.50 13.70 22.64
N ASN A 431 -13.69 13.77 23.25
CA ASN A 431 -13.81 13.98 24.70
C ASN A 431 -13.37 12.75 25.50
N ILE A 432 -13.75 11.55 25.06
CA ILE A 432 -13.33 10.28 25.68
C ILE A 432 -11.81 10.15 25.62
N GLN A 433 -11.21 10.34 24.46
CA GLN A 433 -9.79 10.28 24.22
C GLN A 433 -9.02 11.34 25.04
N GLN A 434 -9.56 12.56 25.12
CA GLN A 434 -8.96 13.60 25.95
C GLN A 434 -8.92 13.21 27.43
N THR A 435 -9.98 12.56 27.94
CA THR A 435 -9.98 12.03 29.32
C THR A 435 -8.83 11.05 29.57
N MET A 436 -8.53 10.19 28.59
CA MET A 436 -7.39 9.27 28.70
C MET A 436 -6.05 10.02 28.64
N ILE A 437 -5.90 10.96 27.70
CA ILE A 437 -4.70 11.77 27.54
C ILE A 437 -4.37 12.54 28.81
N ASP A 438 -5.38 13.16 29.45
CA ASP A 438 -5.21 13.93 30.70
C ASP A 438 -4.67 13.07 31.87
N VAL A 439 -4.86 11.76 31.81
CA VAL A 439 -4.32 10.81 32.79
C VAL A 439 -2.95 10.29 32.35
N LEU A 440 -2.78 9.92 31.08
CA LEU A 440 -1.54 9.45 30.49
C LEU A 440 -0.41 10.49 30.65
N ASP A 441 -0.70 11.77 30.43
CA ASP A 441 0.27 12.87 30.55
C ASP A 441 0.78 13.11 32.00
N LYS A 442 0.16 12.51 33.01
CA LYS A 442 0.62 12.58 34.41
C LYS A 442 1.67 11.54 34.73
N GLY A 443 1.78 10.48 33.89
CA GLY A 443 2.72 9.39 34.06
C GLY A 443 4.10 9.68 33.50
N ASP A 444 5.04 8.80 33.82
CA ASP A 444 6.35 8.69 33.19
C ASP A 444 6.49 7.38 32.42
N SER A 445 5.58 6.44 32.66
CA SER A 445 5.49 5.17 31.92
C SER A 445 4.08 4.61 31.90
N VAL A 446 3.85 3.69 30.95
CA VAL A 446 2.64 2.88 30.85
C VAL A 446 3.04 1.41 30.92
N HIS A 447 2.39 0.65 31.81
CA HIS A 447 2.59 -0.78 31.94
C HIS A 447 1.42 -1.54 31.35
N ILE A 448 1.70 -2.41 30.39
CA ILE A 448 0.75 -3.25 29.68
C ILE A 448 0.97 -4.70 30.05
N LYS A 449 -0.09 -5.38 30.50
CA LYS A 449 -0.07 -6.78 30.88
C LYS A 449 -1.09 -7.58 30.09
N GLY A 450 -0.64 -8.70 29.53
CA GLY A 450 -1.50 -9.68 28.86
C GLY A 450 -2.25 -10.57 29.82
N LYS A 451 -3.38 -11.12 29.37
CA LYS A 451 -4.29 -12.00 30.12
C LYS A 451 -4.27 -13.43 29.59
N GLY A 452 -4.34 -14.39 30.50
CA GLY A 452 -4.46 -15.81 30.12
C GLY A 452 -3.20 -16.34 29.44
N ALA A 453 -3.33 -16.74 28.16
CA ALA A 453 -2.20 -17.22 27.36
C ALA A 453 -1.37 -16.08 26.73
N ASN A 454 -1.85 -14.84 26.76
CA ASN A 454 -1.10 -13.71 26.26
C ASN A 454 0.03 -13.34 27.23
N GLU A 455 1.27 -13.45 26.74
CA GLU A 455 2.49 -13.25 27.54
C GLU A 455 2.98 -11.80 27.55
N THR A 456 2.20 -10.84 27.04
CA THR A 456 2.59 -9.43 27.05
C THR A 456 2.90 -8.98 28.48
N ASP A 457 4.07 -8.40 28.65
CA ASP A 457 4.51 -7.69 29.86
C ASP A 457 5.48 -6.61 29.41
N LEU A 458 4.94 -5.43 29.10
CA LEU A 458 5.65 -4.37 28.41
C LEU A 458 5.49 -3.04 29.14
N ARG A 459 6.61 -2.38 29.43
CA ARG A 459 6.63 -1.03 29.98
C ARG A 459 7.10 -0.06 28.92
N ILE A 460 6.25 0.90 28.60
CA ILE A 460 6.49 1.99 27.64
C ILE A 460 6.86 3.25 28.40
N MET A 461 7.99 3.86 28.07
CA MET A 461 8.45 5.11 28.68
C MET A 461 7.91 6.32 27.93
N LEU A 462 7.45 7.33 28.68
CA LEU A 462 6.90 8.57 28.13
C LEU A 462 7.91 9.71 28.21
N HIS A 463 7.76 10.69 27.33
CA HIS A 463 8.56 11.92 27.38
C HIS A 463 8.13 12.80 28.58
N THR A 464 9.08 13.51 29.16
CA THR A 464 8.81 14.44 30.26
C THR A 464 8.24 15.74 29.73
N LEU A 465 7.01 16.08 30.11
CA LEU A 465 6.39 17.37 29.80
C LEU A 465 7.05 18.49 30.60
N LYS A 466 7.55 19.51 29.93
CA LYS A 466 8.12 20.71 30.59
C LYS A 466 7.01 21.66 31.05
N ASN A 467 5.91 21.70 30.34
CA ASN A 467 4.75 22.51 30.64
C ASN A 467 3.45 21.78 30.27
N SER A 468 2.87 21.08 31.24
CA SER A 468 1.65 20.28 31.07
C SER A 468 0.41 21.08 30.68
N GLU A 469 0.45 22.44 30.78
CA GLU A 469 -0.65 23.30 30.30
C GLU A 469 -0.57 23.56 28.79
N LYS A 470 0.61 23.34 28.16
CA LYS A 470 0.88 23.65 26.75
C LYS A 470 1.35 22.45 25.94
N GLU A 471 1.77 21.41 26.61
CA GLU A 471 2.39 20.23 26.01
C GLU A 471 1.59 18.98 26.37
N THR A 472 1.62 18.00 25.47
CA THR A 472 1.07 16.65 25.64
C THR A 472 1.97 15.62 25.00
N ASN A 473 1.94 14.38 25.50
CA ASN A 473 2.63 13.25 24.89
C ASN A 473 1.78 12.54 23.83
N PHE A 474 0.46 12.62 23.94
CA PHE A 474 -0.43 11.82 23.10
C PHE A 474 -1.21 12.68 22.10
N GLU A 475 -1.35 12.17 20.88
CA GLU A 475 -2.29 12.72 19.91
C GLU A 475 -3.69 12.21 20.18
N ASN A 476 -4.65 13.12 20.15
CA ASN A 476 -6.08 12.83 20.17
C ASN A 476 -6.54 12.65 18.73
N CYS A 477 -6.39 11.41 18.18
CA CYS A 477 -6.69 11.13 16.79
C CYS A 477 -8.20 11.01 16.57
N VAL A 478 -8.74 11.99 15.88
CA VAL A 478 -10.15 12.04 15.46
C VAL A 478 -10.29 11.94 13.96
N ALA A 479 -11.50 11.69 13.46
CA ALA A 479 -11.77 11.40 12.05
C ALA A 479 -11.62 12.64 11.14
N ASP A 480 -10.42 13.15 11.01
CA ASP A 480 -10.04 14.20 10.05
C ASP A 480 -9.23 13.64 8.88
N VAL A 481 -8.23 12.79 9.13
CA VAL A 481 -7.38 12.18 8.10
C VAL A 481 -7.59 10.67 7.99
N ASN A 482 -7.72 9.94 9.11
CA ASN A 482 -7.95 8.49 9.19
C ASN A 482 -9.38 8.18 9.61
N ILE A 483 -10.21 7.69 8.70
CA ILE A 483 -11.62 7.35 8.93
C ILE A 483 -11.79 5.83 8.91
N PRO A 484 -12.31 5.23 10.01
CA PRO A 484 -13.02 5.80 11.16
C PRO A 484 -12.11 6.36 12.26
N VAL A 485 -12.72 7.15 13.18
CA VAL A 485 -12.12 7.67 14.39
C VAL A 485 -11.74 6.56 15.37
N GLY A 486 -10.74 6.81 16.21
CA GLY A 486 -10.70 6.12 17.47
C GLY A 486 -9.36 5.61 17.97
N GLU A 487 -8.43 6.52 18.30
CA GLU A 487 -7.20 6.18 19.02
C GLU A 487 -6.58 7.38 19.72
N VAL A 488 -5.77 7.08 20.72
CA VAL A 488 -4.77 7.99 21.29
C VAL A 488 -3.41 7.35 21.13
N PHE A 489 -2.44 8.06 20.56
CA PHE A 489 -1.13 7.50 20.27
C PHE A 489 0.03 8.42 20.65
N THR A 490 1.21 7.86 20.81
CA THR A 490 2.45 8.55 21.13
C THR A 490 3.64 7.87 20.47
N SER A 491 4.68 8.65 20.13
CA SER A 491 6.00 8.07 19.85
C SER A 491 6.74 7.93 21.18
N PRO A 492 6.97 6.70 21.67
CA PRO A 492 7.53 6.49 23.00
C PRO A 492 9.02 6.86 23.09
N LYS A 493 9.48 7.16 24.28
CA LYS A 493 10.90 7.20 24.60
C LYS A 493 11.44 5.78 24.52
N LEU A 494 12.57 5.55 23.84
CA LEU A 494 13.14 4.20 23.69
C LEU A 494 13.87 3.75 24.94
N GLU A 495 14.72 4.61 25.53
CA GLU A 495 15.46 4.30 26.73
C GLU A 495 14.54 3.92 27.90
N GLY A 496 14.68 2.71 28.40
CA GLY A 496 13.87 2.16 29.49
C GLY A 496 12.56 1.50 29.02
N THR A 497 12.20 1.56 27.74
CA THR A 497 11.07 0.80 27.17
C THR A 497 11.49 -0.65 26.98
N ASN A 498 10.97 -1.55 27.83
CA ASN A 498 11.41 -2.93 27.92
C ASN A 498 10.24 -3.88 28.12
N GLY A 499 10.37 -5.10 27.61
CA GLY A 499 9.44 -6.18 27.89
C GLY A 499 9.12 -7.06 26.68
N VAL A 500 7.99 -7.71 26.77
CA VAL A 500 7.49 -8.65 25.77
C VAL A 500 6.16 -8.15 25.22
N LEU A 501 6.06 -8.06 23.92
CA LEU A 501 4.82 -7.93 23.18
C LEU A 501 4.44 -9.31 22.63
N HIS A 502 3.22 -9.77 22.91
CA HIS A 502 2.70 -11.04 22.43
C HIS A 502 1.26 -10.86 21.96
N VAL A 503 0.90 -11.54 20.87
CA VAL A 503 -0.47 -11.63 20.36
C VAL A 503 -0.73 -13.03 19.84
N SER A 504 -1.89 -13.59 20.17
CA SER A 504 -2.25 -14.98 19.79
C SER A 504 -2.41 -15.17 18.28
N GLY A 505 -2.88 -14.14 17.59
CA GLY A 505 -3.01 -14.10 16.13
C GLY A 505 -3.21 -12.69 15.63
N VAL A 506 -2.49 -12.33 14.56
CA VAL A 506 -2.58 -11.00 13.95
C VAL A 506 -2.31 -11.09 12.44
N TYR A 507 -3.00 -10.24 11.67
CA TYR A 507 -2.73 -10.05 10.25
C TYR A 507 -1.96 -8.76 10.04
N LEU A 508 -0.78 -8.87 9.43
CA LEU A 508 0.11 -7.75 9.13
C LEU A 508 0.38 -7.75 7.62
N SER A 509 0.01 -6.69 6.93
CA SER A 509 0.18 -6.57 5.47
C SER A 509 -0.39 -7.76 4.69
N GLY A 510 -1.54 -8.29 5.13
CA GLY A 510 -2.22 -9.44 4.51
C GLY A 510 -1.61 -10.81 4.83
N LEU A 511 -0.57 -10.87 5.69
CA LEU A 511 0.07 -12.10 6.16
C LEU A 511 -0.37 -12.42 7.59
N TYR A 512 -0.71 -13.69 7.85
CA TYR A 512 -1.11 -14.14 9.18
C TYR A 512 0.11 -14.52 10.04
N TYR A 513 0.11 -14.09 11.28
CA TYR A 513 1.09 -14.47 12.30
C TYR A 513 0.38 -15.13 13.48
N LYS A 514 0.78 -16.36 13.78
CA LYS A 514 0.27 -17.13 14.90
C LYS A 514 1.25 -17.07 16.08
N ASN A 515 0.74 -16.73 17.26
CA ASN A 515 1.54 -16.59 18.50
C ASN A 515 2.79 -15.72 18.26
N LEU A 516 2.58 -14.53 17.68
CA LEU A 516 3.67 -13.59 17.44
C LEU A 516 4.17 -13.01 18.75
N LYS A 517 5.47 -13.18 19.01
CA LYS A 517 6.14 -12.70 20.22
C LYS A 517 7.37 -11.88 19.84
N ILE A 518 7.50 -10.70 20.42
CA ILE A 518 8.60 -9.77 20.19
C ILE A 518 9.10 -9.25 21.53
N CYS A 519 10.40 -9.36 21.77
CA CYS A 519 11.06 -8.82 22.93
C CYS A 519 11.70 -7.47 22.60
N LEU A 520 11.53 -6.50 23.49
CA LEU A 520 12.08 -5.16 23.38
C LEU A 520 13.06 -4.88 24.52
N GLU A 521 14.23 -4.32 24.19
CA GLU A 521 15.22 -3.79 25.15
C GLU A 521 15.59 -2.37 24.69
N ASP A 522 15.40 -1.41 25.60
CA ASP A 522 15.53 0.01 25.29
C ASP A 522 14.82 0.37 23.96
N GLY A 523 13.57 -0.10 23.83
CA GLY A 523 12.69 0.16 22.73
C GLY A 523 13.09 -0.50 21.39
N LYS A 524 14.08 -1.38 21.35
CA LYS A 524 14.56 -2.08 20.16
C LYS A 524 14.20 -3.55 20.20
N THR A 525 13.85 -4.10 19.06
CA THR A 525 13.58 -5.55 18.94
C THR A 525 14.89 -6.34 19.13
N THR A 526 14.85 -7.33 20.02
CA THR A 526 16.03 -8.17 20.32
C THR A 526 15.79 -9.64 20.03
N GLN A 527 14.58 -10.15 20.32
CA GLN A 527 14.18 -11.52 20.05
C GLN A 527 12.76 -11.53 19.50
N TYR A 528 12.49 -12.47 18.62
CA TYR A 528 11.17 -12.61 18.01
C TYR A 528 10.91 -14.06 17.60
N SER A 529 9.64 -14.48 17.63
CA SER A 529 9.18 -15.80 17.21
C SER A 529 7.72 -15.77 16.80
N CYS A 530 7.31 -16.74 15.99
CA CYS A 530 5.91 -17.06 15.71
C CYS A 530 5.76 -18.59 15.58
N GLU A 531 4.53 -19.06 15.35
CA GLU A 531 4.22 -20.49 15.25
C GLU A 531 3.51 -20.82 13.92
N ASN A 532 3.92 -20.18 12.84
CA ASN A 532 3.36 -20.40 11.50
C ASN A 532 3.89 -21.67 10.82
N PHE A 533 5.16 -22.01 11.07
CA PHE A 533 5.88 -23.10 10.42
C PHE A 533 6.41 -24.11 11.44
N GLU A 534 6.82 -25.29 10.94
CA GLU A 534 7.30 -26.37 11.81
C GLU A 534 8.66 -26.08 12.46
N THR A 535 9.53 -25.33 11.79
CA THR A 535 10.87 -25.02 12.30
C THR A 535 11.02 -23.60 12.81
N ALA A 536 11.88 -23.44 13.82
CA ALA A 536 12.18 -22.13 14.38
C ALA A 536 12.85 -21.19 13.36
N ASP A 537 13.67 -21.76 12.47
CA ASP A 537 14.38 -20.99 11.44
C ASP A 537 13.43 -20.44 10.38
N GLU A 538 12.42 -21.22 9.95
CA GLU A 538 11.39 -20.75 9.02
C GLU A 538 10.55 -19.64 9.66
N ASN A 539 10.10 -19.81 10.90
CA ASN A 539 9.35 -18.79 11.64
C ASN A 539 10.15 -17.50 11.81
N LYS A 540 11.45 -17.62 12.12
CA LYS A 540 12.35 -16.48 12.25
C LYS A 540 12.54 -15.76 10.90
N SER A 541 12.81 -16.50 9.83
CA SER A 541 12.96 -15.94 8.48
C SER A 541 11.69 -15.23 8.01
N TYR A 542 10.51 -15.75 8.37
CA TYR A 542 9.23 -15.14 8.04
C TYR A 542 9.06 -13.76 8.68
N ILE A 543 9.44 -13.62 9.96
CA ILE A 543 9.41 -12.34 10.67
C ILE A 543 10.48 -11.38 10.10
N GLU A 544 11.70 -11.88 9.86
CA GLU A 544 12.81 -11.08 9.32
C GLU A 544 12.45 -10.49 7.95
N SER A 545 11.80 -11.26 7.10
CA SER A 545 11.46 -10.84 5.73
C SER A 545 10.29 -9.88 5.67
N ASN A 546 9.28 -10.01 6.56
CA ASN A 546 7.98 -9.37 6.38
C ASN A 546 7.60 -8.38 7.51
N ILE A 547 8.29 -8.43 8.66
CA ILE A 547 8.12 -7.45 9.76
C ILE A 547 9.35 -6.59 9.90
N LEU A 548 10.54 -7.23 10.00
CA LEU A 548 11.80 -6.49 10.15
C LEU A 548 12.34 -5.95 8.83
N TYR A 549 11.82 -6.41 7.68
CA TYR A 549 12.31 -6.02 6.35
C TYR A 549 13.83 -6.15 6.24
N HIS A 550 14.39 -7.20 6.87
CA HIS A 550 15.81 -7.52 6.96
C HIS A 550 16.68 -6.47 7.69
N HIS A 551 16.07 -5.56 8.45
CA HIS A 551 16.82 -4.74 9.39
C HIS A 551 17.35 -5.59 10.56
N GLU A 552 18.48 -5.20 11.12
CA GLU A 552 19.08 -5.88 12.28
C GLU A 552 18.16 -5.80 13.51
N PHE A 553 17.48 -4.69 13.66
CA PHE A 553 16.43 -4.43 14.64
C PHE A 553 15.45 -3.39 14.11
N LEU A 554 14.29 -3.28 14.73
CA LEU A 554 13.38 -2.14 14.58
C LEU A 554 13.16 -1.50 15.96
N PRO A 555 13.08 -0.15 16.03
CA PRO A 555 12.61 0.51 17.24
C PRO A 555 11.09 0.37 17.35
N ILE A 556 10.57 0.54 18.57
CA ILE A 556 9.15 0.86 18.72
C ILE A 556 8.92 2.31 18.28
N GLY A 557 8.13 2.50 17.25
CA GLY A 557 7.78 3.82 16.68
C GLY A 557 6.54 4.42 17.29
N GLU A 558 5.63 3.56 17.78
CA GLU A 558 4.35 3.97 18.31
C GLU A 558 3.88 3.08 19.46
N PHE A 559 3.22 3.70 20.41
CA PHE A 559 2.28 3.08 21.34
C PHE A 559 0.94 3.79 21.27
N ALA A 560 -0.13 3.04 21.07
CA ALA A 560 -1.47 3.58 20.96
C ALA A 560 -2.49 2.76 21.75
N ILE A 561 -3.61 3.41 22.07
CA ILE A 561 -4.79 2.77 22.64
C ILE A 561 -5.94 3.02 21.67
N GLY A 562 -6.29 2.00 20.89
CA GLY A 562 -7.47 2.01 20.07
C GLY A 562 -8.73 2.12 20.92
N THR A 563 -9.68 2.94 20.49
CA THR A 563 -10.92 3.22 21.21
C THR A 563 -12.16 2.88 20.40
N ASN A 564 -11.99 2.37 19.18
CA ASN A 564 -13.12 2.04 18.32
C ASN A 564 -13.71 0.67 18.65
N THR A 565 -14.39 0.60 19.80
CA THR A 565 -15.09 -0.60 20.26
C THR A 565 -16.24 -1.02 19.33
N THR A 566 -16.79 -0.09 18.54
CA THR A 566 -17.79 -0.41 17.50
C THR A 566 -17.18 -1.24 16.39
N ALA A 567 -15.96 -0.88 15.91
CA ALA A 567 -15.23 -1.65 14.91
C ALA A 567 -14.85 -3.04 15.45
N TYR A 568 -14.34 -3.10 16.68
CA TYR A 568 -14.04 -4.36 17.35
C TYR A 568 -15.26 -5.29 17.39
N ARG A 569 -16.42 -4.78 17.81
CA ARG A 569 -17.65 -5.55 17.86
C ARG A 569 -18.12 -5.99 16.47
N MET A 570 -18.03 -5.12 15.47
CA MET A 570 -18.36 -5.46 14.09
C MET A 570 -17.50 -6.65 13.61
N GLY A 571 -16.19 -6.58 13.85
CA GLY A 571 -15.26 -7.68 13.54
C GLY A 571 -15.72 -8.99 14.15
N ARG A 572 -16.00 -9.01 15.46
CA ARG A 572 -16.45 -10.18 16.22
C ARG A 572 -17.81 -10.72 15.76
N LYS A 573 -18.78 -9.83 15.58
CA LYS A 573 -20.15 -10.18 15.19
C LYS A 573 -20.20 -10.96 13.87
N TYR A 574 -19.38 -10.56 12.91
CA TYR A 574 -19.34 -11.15 11.57
C TYR A 574 -18.16 -12.11 11.35
N GLY A 575 -17.28 -12.30 12.34
CA GLY A 575 -16.08 -13.14 12.23
C GLY A 575 -15.11 -12.65 11.15
N ILE A 576 -14.95 -11.33 11.05
CA ILE A 576 -14.16 -10.68 9.99
C ILE A 576 -12.91 -9.96 10.53
N GLU A 577 -12.48 -10.23 11.74
CA GLU A 577 -11.31 -9.60 12.37
C GLU A 577 -10.06 -9.72 11.48
N ALA A 578 -9.90 -10.90 10.89
CA ALA A 578 -8.79 -11.20 9.97
C ALA A 578 -8.88 -10.48 8.62
N LYS A 579 -10.03 -9.92 8.28
CA LYS A 579 -10.31 -9.25 7.00
C LYS A 579 -10.36 -7.72 7.15
N LEU A 580 -10.26 -7.20 8.37
CA LEU A 580 -10.24 -5.75 8.60
C LEU A 580 -8.94 -5.16 8.06
N PRO A 581 -8.98 -3.99 7.40
CA PRO A 581 -7.76 -3.28 7.01
C PRO A 581 -7.05 -2.74 8.24
N ILE A 582 -5.75 -2.50 8.15
CA ILE A 582 -4.97 -1.98 9.27
C ILE A 582 -5.57 -0.70 9.84
N LEU A 583 -6.06 0.20 8.99
CA LEU A 583 -6.75 1.44 9.33
C LEU A 583 -7.91 1.27 10.33
N ILE A 584 -8.59 0.13 10.32
CA ILE A 584 -9.66 -0.21 11.26
C ILE A 584 -9.13 -1.11 12.38
N ALA A 585 -8.31 -2.10 12.01
CA ALA A 585 -7.82 -3.12 12.95
C ALA A 585 -6.99 -2.49 14.08
N GLU A 586 -6.10 -1.54 13.78
CA GLU A 586 -5.30 -0.81 14.78
C GLU A 586 -6.17 -0.15 15.86
N LYS A 587 -7.34 0.37 15.47
CA LYS A 587 -8.26 1.07 16.39
C LYS A 587 -9.12 0.15 17.24
N THR A 588 -9.06 -1.17 17.02
CA THR A 588 -9.86 -2.18 17.73
C THR A 588 -9.21 -2.69 19.03
N GLY A 589 -8.07 -2.13 19.42
CA GLY A 589 -7.37 -2.51 20.65
C GLY A 589 -6.10 -1.68 20.86
N PRO A 590 -5.39 -1.90 21.98
CA PRO A 590 -4.07 -1.33 22.13
C PRO A 590 -3.13 -1.90 21.07
N HIS A 591 -2.32 -1.03 20.45
CA HIS A 591 -1.39 -1.45 19.41
C HIS A 591 -0.03 -0.78 19.55
N PHE A 592 0.96 -1.39 18.88
CA PHE A 592 2.36 -1.04 18.98
C PHE A 592 2.98 -1.12 17.59
N ALA A 593 3.50 -0.02 17.08
CA ALA A 593 4.19 -0.05 15.80
C ALA A 593 5.68 -0.31 15.96
N LEU A 594 6.20 -1.19 15.11
CA LEU A 594 7.63 -1.38 14.92
C LEU A 594 8.11 -0.63 13.68
N GLY A 595 9.21 0.12 13.83
CA GLY A 595 9.79 0.92 12.76
C GLY A 595 9.79 2.42 13.05
N ASP A 596 9.47 3.19 12.03
CA ASP A 596 9.48 4.66 12.09
C ASP A 596 8.34 5.19 12.95
N THR A 597 8.48 6.42 13.47
CA THR A 597 7.41 7.09 14.22
C THR A 597 6.26 7.49 13.29
N CYS A 598 5.07 7.74 13.81
CA CYS A 598 3.91 8.26 13.05
C CYS A 598 4.21 9.62 12.40
N TYR A 599 5.21 10.32 12.89
CA TYR A 599 5.62 11.64 12.41
C TYR A 599 6.81 11.61 11.45
N SER A 600 7.23 10.42 10.98
CA SER A 600 8.37 10.26 10.07
C SER A 600 8.34 11.28 8.93
N TRP A 601 9.47 11.98 8.73
CA TRP A 601 9.65 13.05 7.75
C TRP A 601 8.89 14.35 8.06
N SER A 602 8.15 14.42 9.17
CA SER A 602 7.40 15.60 9.61
C SER A 602 7.62 15.94 11.09
N GLU A 603 8.58 15.30 11.77
CA GLU A 603 8.83 15.43 13.22
C GLU A 603 9.16 16.87 13.64
N ASP A 604 9.77 17.65 12.75
CA ASP A 604 10.12 19.05 13.02
C ASP A 604 8.91 20.00 12.85
N THR A 605 7.78 19.51 12.33
CA THR A 605 6.53 20.27 12.22
C THR A 605 5.75 20.19 13.52
N ALA A 606 5.41 21.34 14.11
CA ALA A 606 4.58 21.36 15.31
C ALA A 606 3.16 20.88 15.02
N VAL A 607 2.68 19.91 15.79
CA VAL A 607 1.32 19.37 15.74
C VAL A 607 0.62 19.67 17.04
N TYR A 608 -0.66 19.96 17.00
CA TYR A 608 -1.45 20.37 18.14
C TYR A 608 -2.71 19.53 18.26
N ASN A 609 -3.06 19.15 19.49
CA ASN A 609 -4.35 18.57 19.81
C ASN A 609 -5.48 19.60 19.70
N PRO A 610 -6.74 19.16 19.60
CA PRO A 610 -7.90 20.06 19.60
C PRO A 610 -8.01 21.00 20.81
N ASP A 611 -7.44 20.64 21.96
CA ASP A 611 -7.32 21.47 23.16
C ASP A 611 -6.26 22.57 23.06
N GLY A 612 -5.48 22.58 21.98
CA GLY A 612 -4.44 23.56 21.68
C GLY A 612 -3.06 23.24 22.26
N LYS A 613 -2.88 22.11 22.96
CA LYS A 613 -1.57 21.66 23.45
C LYS A 613 -0.72 21.11 22.29
N GLU A 614 0.57 21.40 22.32
CA GLU A 614 1.52 20.86 21.37
C GLU A 614 1.89 19.43 21.74
N ILE A 615 1.85 18.53 20.75
CA ILE A 615 2.30 17.15 20.87
C ILE A 615 3.83 17.17 20.78
N ILE A 616 4.51 16.84 21.90
CA ILE A 616 5.98 16.87 21.97
C ILE A 616 6.60 15.52 21.62
N ALA A 617 5.87 14.43 21.75
CA ALA A 617 6.32 13.06 21.50
C ALA A 617 6.24 12.71 20.00
N ARG A 618 6.94 13.46 19.17
CA ARG A 618 7.04 13.23 17.72
C ARG A 618 8.34 12.50 17.34
N ASP A 619 9.29 12.48 18.25
CA ASP A 619 10.62 11.91 18.10
C ASP A 619 10.89 10.82 19.11
N ASN A 620 11.77 9.91 18.75
CA ASN A 620 12.48 9.04 19.66
C ASN A 620 14.00 9.20 19.48
N GLU A 621 14.82 8.50 20.25
CA GLU A 621 16.28 8.62 20.24
C GLU A 621 16.89 8.25 18.87
N ILE A 622 16.19 7.42 18.06
CA ILE A 622 16.65 7.03 16.72
C ILE A 622 16.19 8.03 15.67
N SER A 623 14.94 8.45 15.67
CA SER A 623 14.45 9.44 14.69
C SER A 623 15.21 10.77 14.80
N LEU A 624 15.68 11.15 15.99
CA LEU A 624 16.53 12.31 16.22
C LEU A 624 17.88 12.26 15.48
N LEU A 625 18.37 11.06 15.12
CA LEU A 625 19.61 10.90 14.34
C LEU A 625 19.51 11.48 12.95
N ARG A 626 18.29 11.75 12.43
CA ARG A 626 18.11 12.44 11.13
C ARG A 626 18.82 13.78 11.04
N LYS A 627 19.04 14.43 12.16
CA LYS A 627 19.77 15.71 12.25
C LYS A 627 21.25 15.57 11.90
N GLU A 628 21.79 14.36 12.00
CA GLU A 628 23.16 14.01 11.64
C GLU A 628 23.18 13.21 10.33
N ASP A 629 22.34 12.18 10.24
CA ASP A 629 22.29 11.25 9.11
C ASP A 629 20.89 10.61 9.02
N ALA A 630 20.12 11.01 8.03
CA ALA A 630 18.77 10.47 7.82
C ALA A 630 18.76 8.95 7.58
N GLY A 631 19.84 8.39 7.02
CA GLY A 631 19.98 6.95 6.81
C GLY A 631 20.09 6.14 8.10
N LYS A 632 20.37 6.78 9.25
CA LYS A 632 20.38 6.13 10.57
C LYS A 632 19.08 6.28 11.34
N ALA A 633 18.21 7.19 10.89
CA ALA A 633 17.00 7.59 11.60
C ALA A 633 15.77 6.85 11.10
N TYR A 634 15.73 6.46 9.83
CA TYR A 634 14.53 5.91 9.20
C TYR A 634 14.76 4.51 8.66
N PHE A 635 13.78 3.66 8.89
CA PHE A 635 13.74 2.25 8.46
C PHE A 635 12.86 2.07 7.22
N GLY A 636 11.99 3.03 6.93
CA GLY A 636 11.05 2.98 5.80
C GLY A 636 9.91 1.98 6.00
N CYS A 637 9.63 1.65 7.26
CA CYS A 637 8.51 0.79 7.65
C CYS A 637 7.86 1.28 8.94
N HIS A 638 6.57 0.96 9.09
CA HIS A 638 5.75 1.19 10.28
C HIS A 638 4.71 0.07 10.31
N THR A 639 4.81 -0.84 11.27
CA THR A 639 3.99 -2.06 11.31
C THR A 639 3.26 -2.15 12.65
N ASP A 640 1.94 -1.94 12.63
CA ASP A 640 1.08 -1.93 13.81
C ASP A 640 0.69 -3.35 14.22
N ILE A 641 0.94 -3.70 15.48
CA ILE A 641 0.60 -4.98 16.08
C ILE A 641 -0.45 -4.72 17.16
N THR A 642 -1.68 -5.10 16.88
CA THR A 642 -2.84 -4.88 17.76
C THR A 642 -3.08 -6.08 18.67
N ILE A 643 -3.29 -5.84 19.96
CA ILE A 643 -3.72 -6.84 20.94
C ILE A 643 -5.23 -6.70 21.13
N PRO A 644 -6.04 -7.77 20.96
CA PRO A 644 -7.47 -7.73 21.24
C PRO A 644 -7.77 -7.40 22.71
N TYR A 645 -8.85 -6.68 23.01
CA TYR A 645 -9.18 -6.29 24.38
C TYR A 645 -9.26 -7.47 25.36
N GLU A 646 -9.81 -8.63 24.92
CA GLU A 646 -9.91 -9.81 25.77
C GLU A 646 -8.58 -10.44 26.16
N GLU A 647 -7.51 -10.14 25.43
CA GLU A 647 -6.14 -10.58 25.75
C GLU A 647 -5.41 -9.64 26.71
N ILE A 648 -6.03 -8.54 27.13
CA ILE A 648 -5.45 -7.55 28.04
C ILE A 648 -5.93 -7.80 29.46
N GLU A 649 -4.97 -7.96 30.40
CA GLU A 649 -5.23 -7.95 31.83
C GLU A 649 -5.38 -6.50 32.32
N PHE A 650 -4.36 -5.66 32.05
CA PHE A 650 -4.45 -4.23 32.36
C PHE A 650 -3.55 -3.36 31.46
N ILE A 651 -3.92 -2.09 31.38
CA ILE A 651 -3.06 -0.97 30.95
C ILE A 651 -3.09 0.08 32.03
N ARG A 652 -1.96 0.31 32.68
CA ARG A 652 -1.80 1.19 33.84
C ARG A 652 -0.79 2.28 33.59
N VAL A 653 -1.12 3.47 34.04
CA VAL A 653 -0.21 4.61 34.04
C VAL A 653 0.59 4.62 35.33
N GLU A 654 1.89 4.69 35.22
CA GLU A 654 2.80 4.70 36.35
C GLU A 654 3.56 6.04 36.45
N LYS A 655 3.90 6.42 37.65
CA LYS A 655 4.81 7.55 37.96
C LYS A 655 5.79 7.13 39.06
N GLU A 656 7.07 7.28 38.78
CA GLU A 656 8.13 6.86 39.71
C GLU A 656 7.95 5.40 40.17
N GLY A 657 7.55 4.52 39.27
CA GLY A 657 7.30 3.09 39.50
C GLY A 657 6.07 2.78 40.37
N ARG A 658 5.15 3.72 40.51
CA ARG A 658 3.88 3.52 41.23
C ARG A 658 2.72 3.76 40.28
N GLU A 659 1.74 2.87 40.32
CA GLU A 659 0.48 3.06 39.63
C GLU A 659 -0.23 4.33 40.11
N ILE A 660 -0.66 5.18 39.17
CA ILE A 660 -1.45 6.38 39.42
C ILE A 660 -2.85 6.30 38.86
N ALA A 661 -3.06 5.49 37.83
CA ALA A 661 -4.36 5.22 37.22
C ALA A 661 -4.34 3.95 36.39
N SER A 662 -5.52 3.36 36.16
CA SER A 662 -5.71 2.29 35.22
C SER A 662 -6.61 2.76 34.05
N ILE A 663 -6.18 2.51 32.83
CA ILE A 663 -6.94 2.82 31.60
C ILE A 663 -7.84 1.65 31.22
N ILE A 664 -7.27 0.44 31.25
CA ILE A 664 -7.98 -0.81 30.93
C ILE A 664 -7.74 -1.81 32.06
N GLU A 665 -8.80 -2.48 32.49
CA GLU A 665 -8.76 -3.60 33.43
C GLU A 665 -9.61 -4.75 32.88
N ASN A 666 -9.00 -5.92 32.75
CA ASN A 666 -9.66 -7.12 32.21
C ASN A 666 -10.38 -6.90 30.88
N GLY A 667 -9.76 -6.13 29.97
CA GLY A 667 -10.32 -5.83 28.66
C GLY A 667 -11.45 -4.80 28.65
N ARG A 668 -11.63 -4.02 29.73
CA ARG A 668 -12.64 -2.96 29.85
C ARG A 668 -11.99 -1.65 30.24
N PHE A 669 -12.45 -0.55 29.65
CA PHE A 669 -12.02 0.79 30.02
C PHE A 669 -12.46 1.12 31.45
N SER A 670 -11.56 1.60 32.27
CA SER A 670 -11.77 1.77 33.70
C SER A 670 -11.83 3.24 34.17
N LEU A 671 -11.52 4.18 33.28
CA LEU A 671 -11.59 5.61 33.59
C LEU A 671 -13.01 6.13 33.58
N VAL A 672 -13.33 7.02 34.52
CA VAL A 672 -14.58 7.77 34.52
C VAL A 672 -14.64 8.65 33.27
N GLY A 673 -15.75 8.58 32.51
CA GLY A 673 -15.92 9.28 31.24
C GLY A 673 -15.62 8.42 30.00
N THR A 674 -15.24 7.14 30.17
CA THR A 674 -15.01 6.19 29.07
C THR A 674 -16.08 5.10 28.98
N GLU A 675 -17.16 5.22 29.76
CA GLU A 675 -18.21 4.18 29.90
C GLU A 675 -18.89 3.83 28.59
N GLU A 676 -19.00 4.78 27.66
CA GLU A 676 -19.63 4.55 26.36
C GLU A 676 -18.87 3.49 25.55
N LEU A 677 -17.55 3.42 25.67
CA LEU A 677 -16.75 2.39 25.02
C LEU A 677 -17.10 1.00 25.54
N ASN A 678 -17.30 0.84 26.86
CA ASN A 678 -17.71 -0.40 27.47
C ASN A 678 -19.13 -0.80 27.11
N ARG A 679 -20.05 0.17 26.99
CA ARG A 679 -21.44 -0.09 26.59
C ARG A 679 -21.48 -0.89 25.28
N VAL A 680 -20.66 -0.53 24.30
CA VAL A 680 -20.56 -1.22 23.02
C VAL A 680 -19.96 -2.63 23.19
N LEU A 681 -18.94 -2.78 24.05
CA LEU A 681 -18.30 -4.08 24.32
C LEU A 681 -19.23 -5.06 25.06
N ASP A 682 -20.16 -4.55 25.85
CA ASP A 682 -21.08 -5.36 26.67
C ASP A 682 -22.39 -5.72 25.95
N GLU A 683 -22.69 -5.12 24.79
CA GLU A 683 -23.79 -5.54 23.97
C GLU A 683 -23.55 -6.96 23.45
N THR A 684 -24.44 -7.91 23.81
CA THR A 684 -24.34 -9.30 23.34
C THR A 684 -24.43 -9.39 21.81
N CYS A 685 -23.51 -10.12 21.20
CA CYS A 685 -23.50 -10.42 19.76
C CYS A 685 -24.71 -11.25 19.36
#